data_8b3891a99fa35e7df00b121d13848fe8
#
_entry.id   8b3891a99fa35e7df00b121d13848fe8
#
_cell.length_a   1.000
_cell.length_b   1.000
_cell.length_c   1.000
_cell.angle_alpha   90.00
_cell.angle_beta   90.00
_cell.angle_gamma   90.00
#
_symmetry.space_group_name_H-M   'P 1'
#
loop_
_entity.id
_entity.type
_entity.pdbx_description
1 polymer ?
#
loop_
_entity_poly.entity_id
_entity_poly.type
_entity_poly.pdbx_seq_one_letter_code
_entity_poly.pdbx_strand_id
1 'polypeptide(L)'
;MLNLLYKFGLKLEQSDDLDKILIDPPKEDKDVQYYNVGILIDLDENKVILDPQYLSEYDGIRSIKKFLATKSIIGNQRKFYLTVDGKGYGKLLDTIYNEKGTSDLKIRLLQHNDLFKERLIFKVIELIEENFEQFAYENLYNPVLVKEQALEFNKDVFIKGIQQLLLPKGKNNIMLYFLLIKADKIGIKEPTLAASIDGYIDLVKRELLPQESDESGFCYVAGKDEPNLLAGGDFSANNLSKIFVTTTINYASYFQDANFGINYSLSKKSKEIIEFASNYLMKNLKINIAGTPHILIPEFPYGFDKDIIYAVEEFKKVNDIAFNSKEFEFAVNYFKEENELEENIFWFNYFGFESDKASFKLVNRIKDVNSAKLLNISKLFIENSIKILGKTPKYAYNFKTIYNIIPIKNPEATKNPALDLINAILENKMIDAQMIFAHFKELSLYYFLDRNKVKGCYKNVYPYSEPKYFDFNIKDAINNYLILIKTLLDLNQLTNHNFMEGKMEEKPTNTYSAKEEELFAQHGYTDLQKAMFYLGRMVSMIGYAQYSKGHEQKPILQKINFNGMRLREIVKLRSELYEKARQYKEDLSFLDGKFAKLFNYNNWNLPANESLFFLLNGYSFYVGSKDNDKNENIQLTNNTEE
;
A
#
# COMPACT_ATOMS: atom_id res chain seq x y z
N MET A 1 21.45 2.31 -2.54
CA MET A 1 20.35 1.58 -3.18
C MET A 1 20.83 0.33 -3.90
N LEU A 2 21.84 0.36 -4.78
CA LEU A 2 22.38 -0.86 -5.45
C LEU A 2 22.68 -1.98 -4.45
N ASN A 3 23.46 -1.67 -3.39
CA ASN A 3 23.81 -2.66 -2.36
C ASN A 3 22.60 -3.22 -1.60
N LEU A 4 21.58 -2.39 -1.35
CA LEU A 4 20.33 -2.84 -0.71
C LEU A 4 19.58 -3.81 -1.63
N LEU A 5 19.43 -3.46 -2.90
CA LEU A 5 18.82 -4.33 -3.90
C LEU A 5 19.58 -5.65 -4.08
N TYR A 6 20.91 -5.59 -4.13
CA TYR A 6 21.74 -6.77 -4.23
C TYR A 6 21.60 -7.68 -3.00
N LYS A 7 21.71 -7.14 -1.78
CA LYS A 7 21.54 -7.90 -0.53
C LYS A 7 20.14 -8.53 -0.44
N PHE A 8 19.11 -7.77 -0.80
CA PHE A 8 17.74 -8.29 -0.85
C PHE A 8 17.61 -9.40 -1.90
N GLY A 9 18.15 -9.19 -3.09
CA GLY A 9 18.17 -10.19 -4.16
C GLY A 9 18.89 -11.47 -3.80
N LEU A 10 20.02 -11.37 -3.09
CA LEU A 10 20.72 -12.55 -2.56
C LEU A 10 19.88 -13.38 -1.58
N LYS A 11 19.07 -12.71 -0.75
CA LYS A 11 18.13 -13.41 0.14
C LYS A 11 17.01 -14.10 -0.64
N LEU A 12 16.52 -13.47 -1.71
CA LEU A 12 15.58 -14.09 -2.65
C LEU A 12 16.23 -15.25 -3.43
N GLU A 13 17.52 -15.16 -3.72
CA GLU A 13 18.27 -16.19 -4.44
C GLU A 13 18.51 -17.45 -3.61
N GLN A 14 18.57 -17.33 -2.29
CA GLN A 14 18.59 -18.46 -1.36
C GLN A 14 17.25 -19.21 -1.32
N SER A 15 16.13 -18.61 -1.75
CA SER A 15 14.94 -19.32 -2.14
C SER A 15 15.23 -20.05 -3.46
N ASP A 16 14.91 -21.33 -3.51
CA ASP A 16 15.20 -22.33 -4.55
C ASP A 16 15.35 -21.74 -5.97
N ASP A 17 16.35 -22.16 -6.76
CA ASP A 17 16.52 -21.79 -8.17
C ASP A 17 15.23 -21.94 -8.99
N LEU A 18 14.34 -22.79 -8.52
CA LEU A 18 13.01 -22.98 -9.08
C LEU A 18 12.19 -21.68 -9.07
N ASP A 19 12.24 -20.89 -8.01
CA ASP A 19 11.43 -19.65 -7.88
C ASP A 19 11.82 -18.58 -8.91
N LYS A 20 13.04 -18.62 -9.43
CA LYS A 20 13.53 -17.69 -10.47
C LYS A 20 12.93 -17.96 -11.84
N ILE A 21 12.63 -19.22 -12.11
CA ILE A 21 12.13 -19.67 -13.41
C ILE A 21 10.59 -19.75 -13.46
N LEU A 22 9.90 -19.73 -12.32
CA LEU A 22 8.44 -19.77 -12.25
C LEU A 22 7.81 -18.43 -12.66
N ILE A 23 6.57 -18.49 -13.18
CA ILE A 23 5.78 -17.28 -13.46
C ILE A 23 5.36 -16.61 -12.15
N ASP A 24 5.07 -15.34 -12.27
CA ASP A 24 4.40 -14.61 -11.20
C ASP A 24 2.92 -15.00 -11.08
N PRO A 25 2.32 -14.99 -9.88
CA PRO A 25 0.90 -15.20 -9.71
C PRO A 25 0.07 -14.26 -10.58
N PRO A 26 -0.80 -14.77 -11.47
CA PRO A 26 -1.73 -13.95 -12.22
C PRO A 26 -2.67 -13.17 -11.28
N LYS A 27 -3.17 -12.04 -11.74
CA LYS A 27 -4.16 -11.25 -10.96
C LYS A 27 -5.48 -12.00 -10.88
N GLU A 28 -6.00 -12.08 -9.67
CA GLU A 28 -7.31 -12.63 -9.38
C GLU A 28 -8.34 -11.48 -9.27
N ASP A 29 -9.52 -11.68 -9.87
CA ASP A 29 -10.64 -10.77 -9.70
C ASP A 29 -11.40 -11.12 -8.41
N LYS A 30 -11.84 -10.11 -7.69
CA LYS A 30 -12.69 -10.30 -6.51
C LYS A 30 -14.00 -10.97 -6.94
N ASP A 31 -14.47 -11.92 -6.16
CA ASP A 31 -15.71 -12.69 -6.39
C ASP A 31 -15.66 -13.74 -7.53
N VAL A 32 -14.48 -14.13 -7.99
CA VAL A 32 -14.27 -15.21 -8.95
C VAL A 32 -13.47 -16.33 -8.30
N GLN A 33 -13.98 -17.57 -8.34
CA GLN A 33 -13.23 -18.73 -7.90
C GLN A 33 -12.37 -19.25 -9.06
N TYR A 34 -11.09 -19.51 -8.78
CA TYR A 34 -10.14 -19.96 -9.80
C TYR A 34 -9.73 -21.42 -9.61
N TYR A 35 -9.48 -22.08 -10.73
CA TYR A 35 -9.14 -23.50 -10.78
C TYR A 35 -7.91 -23.77 -11.65
N ASN A 36 -7.22 -24.87 -11.35
CA ASN A 36 -6.16 -25.46 -12.18
C ASN A 36 -6.73 -26.71 -12.87
N VAL A 37 -6.45 -26.88 -14.16
CA VAL A 37 -6.95 -27.96 -14.98
C VAL A 37 -5.80 -28.77 -15.55
N GLY A 38 -5.78 -30.09 -15.28
CA GLY A 38 -4.85 -31.03 -15.86
C GLY A 38 -5.41 -31.72 -17.10
N ILE A 39 -4.55 -31.92 -18.11
CA ILE A 39 -4.86 -32.71 -19.32
C ILE A 39 -3.87 -33.85 -19.35
N LEU A 40 -4.39 -35.08 -19.36
CA LEU A 40 -3.58 -36.29 -19.42
C LEU A 40 -3.33 -36.71 -20.87
N ILE A 41 -2.07 -36.93 -21.22
CA ILE A 41 -1.66 -37.62 -22.43
C ILE A 41 -1.25 -39.05 -22.03
N ASP A 42 -2.07 -40.06 -22.34
CA ASP A 42 -1.76 -41.46 -22.14
C ASP A 42 -1.13 -42.03 -23.42
N LEU A 43 0.19 -42.18 -23.37
CA LEU A 43 0.99 -42.68 -24.51
C LEU A 43 0.94 -44.20 -24.67
N ASP A 44 0.38 -44.91 -23.70
CA ASP A 44 0.18 -46.36 -23.81
C ASP A 44 -1.10 -46.69 -24.57
N GLU A 45 -2.15 -45.90 -24.35
CA GLU A 45 -3.45 -46.03 -25.01
C GLU A 45 -3.65 -45.05 -26.20
N ASN A 46 -2.69 -44.19 -26.45
CA ASN A 46 -2.75 -43.10 -27.44
C ASN A 46 -4.00 -42.21 -27.25
N LYS A 47 -4.22 -41.76 -26.02
CA LYS A 47 -5.38 -40.94 -25.65
C LYS A 47 -4.96 -39.62 -25.03
N VAL A 48 -5.73 -38.56 -25.32
CA VAL A 48 -5.68 -37.28 -24.60
C VAL A 48 -6.99 -37.14 -23.83
N ILE A 49 -6.89 -37.06 -22.50
CA ILE A 49 -8.02 -37.20 -21.59
C ILE A 49 -8.18 -35.95 -20.75
N LEU A 50 -9.38 -35.40 -20.70
CA LEU A 50 -9.79 -34.34 -19.75
C LEU A 50 -10.70 -35.00 -18.70
N ASP A 51 -10.23 -35.06 -17.46
CA ASP A 51 -10.96 -35.72 -16.38
C ASP A 51 -11.12 -34.80 -15.17
N PRO A 52 -12.30 -34.73 -14.53
CA PRO A 52 -12.53 -33.96 -13.32
C PRO A 52 -11.57 -34.26 -12.16
N GLN A 53 -11.00 -35.49 -12.11
CA GLN A 53 -10.01 -35.85 -11.08
C GLN A 53 -8.73 -34.96 -11.12
N TYR A 54 -8.42 -34.37 -12.27
CA TYR A 54 -7.27 -33.47 -12.45
C TYR A 54 -7.63 -31.99 -12.30
N LEU A 55 -8.81 -31.69 -11.73
CA LEU A 55 -9.22 -30.35 -11.33
C LEU A 55 -8.77 -30.08 -9.89
N SER A 56 -8.23 -28.91 -9.63
CA SER A 56 -7.94 -28.44 -8.27
C SER A 56 -8.18 -26.93 -8.14
N GLU A 57 -8.48 -26.49 -6.92
CA GLU A 57 -8.57 -25.05 -6.66
C GLU A 57 -7.21 -24.37 -6.81
N TYR A 58 -7.22 -23.13 -7.30
CA TYR A 58 -6.02 -22.33 -7.42
C TYR A 58 -5.70 -21.66 -6.09
N ASP A 59 -4.48 -21.83 -5.59
CA ASP A 59 -3.95 -21.29 -4.33
C ASP A 59 -2.66 -20.49 -4.61
N GLY A 60 -2.77 -19.45 -5.41
CA GLY A 60 -1.69 -18.49 -5.67
C GLY A 60 -0.36 -19.15 -6.04
N ILE A 61 0.70 -18.73 -5.35
CA ILE A 61 2.07 -19.21 -5.57
C ILE A 61 2.23 -20.72 -5.32
N ARG A 62 1.43 -21.32 -4.42
CA ARG A 62 1.49 -22.76 -4.17
C ARG A 62 1.09 -23.57 -5.38
N SER A 63 0.05 -23.15 -6.10
CA SER A 63 -0.34 -23.78 -7.37
C SER A 63 0.75 -23.64 -8.43
N ILE A 64 1.38 -22.47 -8.53
CA ILE A 64 2.47 -22.22 -9.49
C ILE A 64 3.67 -23.14 -9.20
N LYS A 65 4.05 -23.28 -7.94
CA LYS A 65 5.12 -24.20 -7.51
C LYS A 65 4.75 -25.65 -7.73
N LYS A 66 3.53 -26.07 -7.34
CA LYS A 66 3.04 -27.43 -7.48
C LYS A 66 3.02 -27.90 -8.94
N PHE A 67 2.57 -27.06 -9.84
CA PHE A 67 2.43 -27.39 -11.26
C PHE A 67 3.58 -26.89 -12.13
N LEU A 68 4.65 -26.35 -11.52
CA LEU A 68 5.85 -25.87 -12.20
C LEU A 68 5.56 -24.95 -13.40
N ALA A 69 4.73 -23.93 -13.16
CA ALA A 69 4.39 -22.96 -14.18
C ALA A 69 5.57 -22.03 -14.45
N THR A 70 6.37 -22.35 -15.48
CA THR A 70 7.63 -21.66 -15.78
C THR A 70 7.45 -20.43 -16.67
N LYS A 71 8.37 -19.47 -16.57
CA LYS A 71 8.51 -18.37 -17.51
C LYS A 71 8.84 -18.91 -18.92
N SER A 72 8.50 -18.10 -19.93
CA SER A 72 8.78 -18.46 -21.31
C SER A 72 10.29 -18.48 -21.59
N ILE A 73 10.77 -19.55 -22.19
CA ILE A 73 12.17 -19.72 -22.56
C ILE A 73 12.63 -18.73 -23.65
N ILE A 74 11.73 -18.26 -24.51
CA ILE A 74 12.08 -17.34 -25.60
C ILE A 74 11.03 -16.23 -25.69
N GLY A 75 11.48 -14.99 -25.98
CA GLY A 75 10.64 -13.83 -26.26
C GLY A 75 9.51 -14.13 -27.28
N ASN A 76 9.12 -13.29 -28.13
CA ASN A 76 7.83 -13.38 -28.88
C ASN A 76 7.66 -14.53 -29.89
N GLN A 77 8.61 -15.42 -30.14
CA GLN A 77 8.52 -16.25 -31.34
C GLN A 77 8.22 -17.72 -31.15
N ARG A 78 8.62 -18.42 -30.05
CA ARG A 78 8.32 -19.86 -29.90
C ARG A 78 8.35 -20.25 -28.42
N LYS A 79 7.23 -20.69 -27.90
CA LYS A 79 7.04 -20.90 -26.47
C LYS A 79 6.63 -22.35 -26.21
N PHE A 80 7.44 -23.05 -25.42
CA PHE A 80 7.12 -24.38 -24.94
C PHE A 80 6.55 -24.27 -23.55
N TYR A 81 5.33 -24.74 -23.39
CA TYR A 81 4.65 -24.70 -22.11
C TYR A 81 4.11 -26.08 -21.81
N LEU A 82 4.56 -26.63 -20.72
CA LEU A 82 3.98 -27.83 -20.15
C LEU A 82 3.02 -27.46 -18.98
N THR A 83 3.11 -26.22 -18.51
CA THR A 83 2.12 -25.58 -17.63
C THR A 83 2.00 -24.11 -18.03
N VAL A 84 0.78 -23.60 -18.18
CA VAL A 84 0.51 -22.23 -18.63
C VAL A 84 -0.57 -21.55 -17.78
N ASP A 85 -0.55 -20.21 -17.73
CA ASP A 85 -1.66 -19.44 -17.19
C ASP A 85 -2.92 -19.53 -18.07
N GLY A 86 -4.07 -19.13 -17.53
CA GLY A 86 -5.36 -19.24 -18.23
C GLY A 86 -5.44 -18.48 -19.56
N LYS A 87 -4.54 -17.52 -19.79
CA LYS A 87 -4.42 -16.80 -21.06
C LYS A 87 -3.52 -17.50 -22.06
N GLY A 88 -2.63 -18.35 -21.57
CA GLY A 88 -1.65 -19.10 -22.36
C GLY A 88 -2.15 -20.45 -22.89
N TYR A 89 -3.38 -20.87 -22.57
CA TYR A 89 -3.88 -22.20 -22.93
C TYR A 89 -3.75 -22.54 -24.43
N GLY A 90 -3.86 -21.56 -25.32
CA GLY A 90 -3.64 -21.78 -26.76
C GLY A 90 -2.26 -22.35 -27.09
N LYS A 91 -1.25 -22.02 -26.29
CA LYS A 91 0.13 -22.50 -26.45
C LYS A 91 0.34 -23.91 -25.91
N LEU A 92 -0.38 -24.25 -24.85
CA LEU A 92 -0.43 -25.62 -24.34
C LEU A 92 -1.08 -26.55 -25.38
N LEU A 93 -2.12 -26.05 -26.04
CA LEU A 93 -2.83 -26.79 -27.07
C LEU A 93 -1.99 -26.96 -28.34
N ASP A 94 -1.14 -26.02 -28.70
CA ASP A 94 -0.16 -26.17 -29.75
C ASP A 94 0.77 -27.37 -29.47
N THR A 95 1.08 -27.65 -28.22
CA THR A 95 1.87 -28.82 -27.82
C THR A 95 1.09 -30.13 -27.98
N ILE A 96 -0.22 -30.11 -27.83
CA ILE A 96 -1.08 -31.31 -27.88
C ILE A 96 -1.61 -31.54 -29.29
N TYR A 97 -1.97 -30.51 -30.04
CA TYR A 97 -2.69 -30.59 -31.31
C TYR A 97 -1.84 -30.15 -32.50
N ASN A 98 -0.60 -29.74 -32.31
CA ASN A 98 0.25 -29.23 -33.38
C ASN A 98 1.61 -29.87 -33.32
N GLU A 99 1.92 -30.74 -34.28
CA GLU A 99 3.21 -31.38 -34.45
C GLU A 99 4.39 -30.42 -34.35
N LYS A 100 4.21 -29.20 -34.84
CA LYS A 100 5.22 -28.13 -34.77
C LYS A 100 5.62 -27.75 -33.35
N GLY A 101 4.71 -27.80 -32.38
CA GLY A 101 4.99 -27.46 -30.97
C GLY A 101 5.94 -28.47 -30.34
N THR A 102 5.71 -29.77 -30.55
CA THR A 102 6.56 -30.86 -30.05
C THR A 102 7.92 -30.88 -30.76
N SER A 103 7.93 -30.69 -32.08
CA SER A 103 9.16 -30.62 -32.89
C SER A 103 10.05 -29.45 -32.48
N ASP A 104 9.46 -28.29 -32.19
CA ASP A 104 10.20 -27.13 -31.74
C ASP A 104 10.86 -27.34 -30.34
N LEU A 105 10.18 -28.06 -29.40
CA LEU A 105 10.78 -28.43 -28.12
C LEU A 105 11.93 -29.41 -28.29
N LYS A 106 11.76 -30.41 -29.17
CA LYS A 106 12.81 -31.38 -29.53
C LYS A 106 14.04 -30.68 -30.11
N ILE A 107 13.86 -29.76 -31.05
CA ILE A 107 14.94 -28.97 -31.64
C ILE A 107 15.72 -28.21 -30.56
N ARG A 108 15.01 -27.62 -29.59
CA ARG A 108 15.66 -26.92 -28.46
C ARG A 108 16.48 -27.82 -27.57
N LEU A 109 15.95 -28.98 -27.22
CA LEU A 109 16.68 -29.98 -26.47
C LEU A 109 17.95 -30.41 -27.20
N LEU A 110 17.87 -30.58 -28.52
CA LEU A 110 19.03 -30.94 -29.38
C LEU A 110 20.07 -29.80 -29.53
N GLN A 111 19.65 -28.53 -29.50
CA GLN A 111 20.58 -27.39 -29.54
C GLN A 111 21.52 -27.33 -28.33
N HIS A 112 21.12 -27.93 -27.21
CA HIS A 112 21.92 -27.99 -25.99
C HIS A 112 22.82 -29.22 -25.87
N ASN A 113 23.09 -29.86 -26.99
CA ASN A 113 23.96 -31.04 -27.08
C ASN A 113 23.34 -32.36 -26.68
N ASP A 114 24.09 -33.42 -26.89
CA ASP A 114 23.75 -34.81 -26.62
C ASP A 114 23.31 -35.12 -25.17
N LEU A 115 23.56 -34.15 -24.25
CA LEU A 115 23.17 -34.24 -22.84
C LEU A 115 21.67 -34.48 -22.60
N PHE A 116 20.81 -33.98 -23.50
CA PHE A 116 19.35 -34.12 -23.33
C PHE A 116 18.76 -35.33 -24.07
N LYS A 117 19.45 -35.93 -25.02
CA LYS A 117 18.99 -37.12 -25.77
C LYS A 117 18.66 -38.32 -24.88
N GLU A 118 19.40 -38.47 -23.77
CA GLU A 118 19.19 -39.57 -22.82
C GLU A 118 18.12 -39.22 -21.76
N ARG A 119 17.69 -37.95 -21.68
CA ARG A 119 16.74 -37.49 -20.69
C ARG A 119 15.32 -37.97 -21.00
N LEU A 120 14.55 -38.21 -19.93
CA LEU A 120 13.20 -38.74 -20.04
C LEU A 120 12.25 -37.83 -20.84
N ILE A 121 12.37 -36.52 -20.68
CA ILE A 121 11.55 -35.54 -21.44
C ILE A 121 11.74 -35.68 -22.95
N PHE A 122 12.95 -35.97 -23.41
CA PHE A 122 13.22 -36.16 -24.83
C PHE A 122 12.48 -37.39 -25.38
N LYS A 123 12.53 -38.51 -24.65
CA LYS A 123 11.82 -39.74 -25.02
C LYS A 123 10.28 -39.54 -25.02
N VAL A 124 9.74 -38.76 -24.07
CA VAL A 124 8.33 -38.42 -24.05
C VAL A 124 7.93 -37.63 -25.30
N ILE A 125 8.75 -36.65 -25.72
CA ILE A 125 8.47 -35.83 -26.90
C ILE A 125 8.53 -36.65 -28.17
N GLU A 126 9.50 -37.57 -28.29
CA GLU A 126 9.57 -38.50 -29.42
C GLU A 126 8.31 -39.38 -29.52
N LEU A 127 7.85 -39.94 -28.39
CA LEU A 127 6.63 -40.73 -28.37
C LEU A 127 5.37 -39.91 -28.71
N ILE A 128 5.30 -38.63 -28.29
CA ILE A 128 4.21 -37.75 -28.68
C ILE A 128 4.24 -37.49 -30.19
N GLU A 129 5.42 -37.19 -30.77
CA GLU A 129 5.56 -37.02 -32.23
C GLU A 129 5.17 -38.27 -33.03
N GLU A 130 5.64 -39.43 -32.63
CA GLU A 130 5.36 -40.69 -33.31
C GLU A 130 3.89 -41.07 -33.31
N ASN A 131 3.16 -40.71 -32.26
CA ASN A 131 1.76 -41.06 -32.08
C ASN A 131 0.78 -39.91 -32.33
N PHE A 132 1.25 -38.77 -32.77
CA PHE A 132 0.46 -37.55 -32.84
C PHE A 132 -0.84 -37.69 -33.65
N GLU A 133 -0.80 -38.35 -34.79
CA GLU A 133 -1.97 -38.59 -35.65
C GLU A 133 -2.92 -39.68 -35.13
N GLN A 134 -2.50 -40.46 -34.13
CA GLN A 134 -3.22 -41.59 -33.59
C GLN A 134 -3.99 -41.28 -32.30
N PHE A 135 -3.85 -40.09 -31.75
CA PHE A 135 -4.50 -39.75 -30.49
C PHE A 135 -6.02 -39.72 -30.58
N ALA A 136 -6.68 -40.48 -29.71
CA ALA A 136 -8.10 -40.37 -29.43
C ALA A 136 -8.33 -39.34 -28.30
N TYR A 137 -9.32 -38.48 -28.46
CA TYR A 137 -9.61 -37.42 -27.51
C TYR A 137 -10.84 -37.77 -26.67
N GLU A 138 -10.65 -38.02 -25.37
CA GLU A 138 -11.76 -38.36 -24.46
C GLU A 138 -12.14 -37.12 -23.63
N ASN A 139 -13.45 -36.81 -23.59
CA ASN A 139 -14.03 -35.65 -22.94
C ASN A 139 -13.51 -34.29 -23.45
N LEU A 140 -12.66 -34.28 -24.44
CA LEU A 140 -12.26 -33.09 -25.18
C LEU A 140 -13.12 -33.07 -26.45
N TYR A 141 -13.96 -32.03 -26.61
CA TYR A 141 -14.64 -31.79 -27.88
C TYR A 141 -13.58 -31.75 -28.96
N ASN A 142 -13.74 -32.55 -30.01
CA ASN A 142 -12.84 -32.54 -31.14
C ASN A 142 -12.79 -31.09 -31.70
N PRO A 143 -11.73 -30.34 -31.44
CA PRO A 143 -11.70 -28.94 -31.77
C PRO A 143 -11.32 -28.67 -33.22
N VAL A 144 -11.18 -29.71 -33.98
CA VAL A 144 -10.68 -29.66 -35.35
C VAL A 144 -11.82 -29.37 -36.29
N LEU A 145 -11.89 -28.14 -36.76
CA LEU A 145 -12.65 -27.78 -37.96
C LEU A 145 -11.73 -27.90 -39.16
N VAL A 146 -12.06 -28.85 -40.03
CA VAL A 146 -11.40 -28.97 -41.34
C VAL A 146 -11.83 -27.81 -42.19
N LYS A 147 -11.01 -26.78 -42.32
CA LYS A 147 -11.10 -25.77 -43.37
C LYS A 147 -9.95 -26.01 -44.35
N GLU A 148 -10.34 -26.45 -45.56
CA GLU A 148 -9.46 -26.48 -46.73
C GLU A 148 -8.05 -27.10 -46.46
N GLN A 149 -7.98 -28.32 -45.95
CA GLN A 149 -6.75 -29.07 -45.70
C GLN A 149 -5.85 -28.60 -44.52
N ALA A 150 -6.25 -27.64 -43.75
CA ALA A 150 -5.57 -27.28 -42.49
C ALA A 150 -6.48 -27.61 -41.31
N LEU A 151 -5.93 -28.31 -40.30
CA LEU A 151 -6.58 -28.54 -39.03
C LEU A 151 -6.53 -27.24 -38.21
N GLU A 152 -7.64 -26.52 -38.14
CA GLU A 152 -7.74 -25.34 -37.31
C GLU A 152 -8.44 -25.65 -35.98
N PHE A 153 -7.78 -25.36 -34.89
CA PHE A 153 -8.29 -25.50 -33.54
C PHE A 153 -9.30 -24.40 -33.17
N ASN A 154 -10.55 -24.81 -32.85
CA ASN A 154 -11.55 -23.86 -32.38
C ASN A 154 -11.45 -23.63 -30.87
N LYS A 155 -10.71 -22.62 -30.52
CA LYS A 155 -10.37 -22.15 -29.20
C LYS A 155 -11.57 -21.91 -28.27
N ASP A 156 -12.62 -21.26 -28.79
CA ASP A 156 -13.80 -20.89 -28.01
C ASP A 156 -14.67 -22.10 -27.65
N VAL A 157 -14.73 -23.07 -28.55
CA VAL A 157 -15.45 -24.36 -28.32
C VAL A 157 -14.76 -25.17 -27.23
N PHE A 158 -13.43 -25.21 -27.25
CA PHE A 158 -12.63 -25.90 -26.23
C PHE A 158 -12.82 -25.32 -24.84
N ILE A 159 -12.72 -23.98 -24.68
CA ILE A 159 -12.92 -23.32 -23.38
C ILE A 159 -14.32 -23.54 -22.84
N LYS A 160 -15.33 -23.34 -23.69
CA LYS A 160 -16.73 -23.57 -23.30
C LYS A 160 -16.96 -25.01 -22.88
N GLY A 161 -16.35 -25.98 -23.60
CA GLY A 161 -16.42 -27.38 -23.25
C GLY A 161 -15.82 -27.68 -21.88
N ILE A 162 -14.61 -27.17 -21.59
CA ILE A 162 -13.96 -27.31 -20.27
C ILE A 162 -14.80 -26.66 -19.17
N GLN A 163 -15.27 -25.46 -19.39
CA GLN A 163 -16.09 -24.72 -18.40
C GLN A 163 -17.39 -25.48 -18.09
N GLN A 164 -18.03 -26.05 -19.09
CA GLN A 164 -19.29 -26.77 -18.90
C GLN A 164 -19.08 -28.14 -18.21
N LEU A 165 -17.99 -28.80 -18.51
CA LEU A 165 -17.70 -30.15 -17.99
C LEU A 165 -17.13 -30.12 -16.57
N LEU A 166 -16.23 -29.22 -16.28
CA LEU A 166 -15.40 -29.26 -15.08
C LEU A 166 -15.75 -28.25 -14.02
N LEU A 167 -16.22 -27.03 -14.39
CA LEU A 167 -16.39 -25.99 -13.41
C LEU A 167 -17.75 -26.04 -12.70
N PRO A 168 -17.80 -25.86 -11.38
CA PRO A 168 -19.05 -25.69 -10.63
C PRO A 168 -19.88 -24.52 -11.17
N LYS A 169 -21.19 -24.52 -10.87
CA LYS A 169 -22.03 -23.37 -11.21
C LYS A 169 -21.63 -22.14 -10.40
N GLY A 170 -21.35 -21.03 -11.07
CA GLY A 170 -20.97 -19.76 -10.41
C GLY A 170 -20.04 -18.92 -11.27
N LYS A 171 -19.47 -17.86 -10.66
CA LYS A 171 -18.41 -17.06 -11.29
C LYS A 171 -17.06 -17.76 -11.12
N ASN A 172 -16.76 -18.66 -12.03
CA ASN A 172 -15.56 -19.48 -12.01
C ASN A 172 -14.69 -19.21 -13.23
N ASN A 173 -13.36 -19.35 -13.08
CA ASN A 173 -12.41 -19.21 -14.17
C ASN A 173 -11.24 -20.20 -14.00
N ILE A 174 -10.51 -20.45 -15.07
CA ILE A 174 -9.32 -21.28 -15.04
C ILE A 174 -8.08 -20.40 -14.95
N MET A 175 -7.23 -20.69 -13.97
CA MET A 175 -5.99 -19.94 -13.74
C MET A 175 -4.78 -20.61 -14.37
N LEU A 176 -4.67 -21.94 -14.22
CA LEU A 176 -3.57 -22.73 -14.79
C LEU A 176 -4.09 -23.90 -15.57
N TYR A 177 -3.41 -24.22 -16.68
CA TYR A 177 -3.51 -25.49 -17.39
C TYR A 177 -2.17 -26.21 -17.30
N PHE A 178 -2.17 -27.50 -17.05
CA PHE A 178 -0.95 -28.31 -16.99
C PHE A 178 -1.14 -29.68 -17.67
N LEU A 179 -0.04 -30.22 -18.20
CA LEU A 179 -0.02 -31.54 -18.82
C LEU A 179 0.42 -32.59 -17.82
N LEU A 180 -0.25 -33.71 -17.89
CA LEU A 180 0.14 -34.97 -17.25
C LEU A 180 0.51 -35.97 -18.35
N ILE A 181 1.54 -36.75 -18.12
CA ILE A 181 1.99 -37.83 -19.04
C ILE A 181 1.92 -39.16 -18.33
N LYS A 182 1.41 -40.16 -19.05
CA LYS A 182 1.51 -41.56 -18.69
C LYS A 182 2.10 -42.33 -19.86
N ALA A 183 3.17 -43.12 -19.60
CA ALA A 183 3.92 -43.85 -20.61
C ALA A 183 4.70 -44.99 -19.94
N ASP A 184 4.06 -46.12 -19.72
CA ASP A 184 4.66 -47.28 -19.02
C ASP A 184 5.87 -47.82 -19.77
N LYS A 185 5.85 -47.73 -21.12
CA LYS A 185 6.97 -48.14 -22.00
C LYS A 185 8.31 -47.46 -21.66
N ILE A 186 8.28 -46.26 -21.06
CA ILE A 186 9.46 -45.49 -20.64
C ILE A 186 9.52 -45.32 -19.14
N GLY A 187 8.73 -46.08 -18.37
CA GLY A 187 8.77 -46.10 -16.90
C GLY A 187 7.88 -45.08 -16.20
N ILE A 188 7.04 -44.32 -16.90
CA ILE A 188 6.06 -43.41 -16.31
C ILE A 188 4.72 -44.14 -16.16
N LYS A 189 4.57 -44.89 -15.08
CA LYS A 189 3.41 -45.77 -14.84
C LYS A 189 2.15 -45.03 -14.44
N GLU A 190 2.33 -43.92 -13.68
CA GLU A 190 1.22 -43.12 -13.17
C GLU A 190 1.22 -41.73 -13.85
N PRO A 191 0.04 -41.07 -13.96
CA PRO A 191 -0.03 -39.71 -14.49
C PRO A 191 0.91 -38.77 -13.79
N THR A 192 1.98 -38.36 -14.44
CA THR A 192 3.04 -37.55 -13.91
C THR A 192 3.03 -36.16 -14.54
N LEU A 193 3.21 -35.10 -13.75
CA LEU A 193 3.27 -33.75 -14.25
C LEU A 193 4.39 -33.62 -15.31
N ALA A 194 4.02 -33.22 -16.53
CA ALA A 194 4.96 -33.14 -17.64
C ALA A 194 6.14 -32.19 -17.35
N ALA A 195 5.89 -31.09 -16.69
CA ALA A 195 6.92 -30.11 -16.28
C ALA A 195 7.90 -30.66 -15.21
N SER A 196 7.55 -31.74 -14.50
CA SER A 196 8.44 -32.39 -13.51
C SER A 196 9.26 -33.55 -14.10
N ILE A 197 9.04 -33.91 -15.37
CA ILE A 197 9.78 -34.99 -16.02
C ILE A 197 11.25 -34.59 -16.17
N ASP A 198 12.15 -35.55 -15.88
CA ASP A 198 13.59 -35.35 -15.91
C ASP A 198 14.06 -34.69 -17.23
N GLY A 199 14.84 -33.62 -17.10
CA GLY A 199 15.40 -32.83 -18.19
C GLY A 199 14.63 -31.54 -18.53
N TYR A 200 13.32 -31.42 -18.23
CA TYR A 200 12.59 -30.19 -18.58
C TYR A 200 13.02 -28.97 -17.74
N ILE A 201 13.07 -29.12 -16.42
CA ILE A 201 13.48 -28.04 -15.53
C ILE A 201 14.95 -27.64 -15.76
N ASP A 202 15.80 -28.60 -16.05
CA ASP A 202 17.21 -28.32 -16.38
C ASP A 202 17.35 -27.54 -17.69
N LEU A 203 16.53 -27.83 -18.68
CA LEU A 203 16.44 -27.04 -19.91
C LEU A 203 15.98 -25.60 -19.61
N VAL A 204 14.91 -25.45 -18.84
CA VAL A 204 14.37 -24.14 -18.48
C VAL A 204 15.40 -23.31 -17.69
N LYS A 205 16.08 -23.95 -16.73
CA LYS A 205 17.17 -23.31 -15.98
C LYS A 205 18.29 -22.85 -16.91
N ARG A 206 18.70 -23.71 -17.82
CA ARG A 206 19.80 -23.41 -18.75
C ARG A 206 19.49 -22.26 -19.71
N GLU A 207 18.24 -22.15 -20.15
CA GLU A 207 17.78 -21.11 -21.07
C GLU A 207 17.52 -19.77 -20.36
N LEU A 208 17.09 -19.81 -19.11
CA LEU A 208 16.67 -18.62 -18.35
C LEU A 208 17.75 -18.11 -17.38
N LEU A 209 18.68 -18.97 -16.95
CA LEU A 209 19.74 -18.59 -16.05
C LEU A 209 21.05 -18.27 -16.82
N PRO A 210 21.88 -17.37 -16.31
CA PRO A 210 23.09 -16.91 -17.00
C PRO A 210 24.15 -18.01 -17.12
N GLN A 211 24.86 -18.02 -18.25
CA GLN A 211 26.03 -18.87 -18.49
C GLN A 211 27.33 -18.12 -18.13
N GLU A 212 28.30 -18.79 -17.52
CA GLU A 212 29.55 -18.19 -17.09
C GLU A 212 30.53 -17.99 -18.28
N SER A 213 31.35 -16.92 -18.28
CA SER A 213 32.47 -16.67 -19.16
C SER A 213 33.79 -16.47 -18.38
N ASP A 214 34.94 -16.55 -19.05
CA ASP A 214 36.26 -16.60 -18.43
C ASP A 214 36.85 -15.23 -18.00
N GLU A 215 36.24 -14.09 -18.35
CA GLU A 215 36.71 -12.77 -17.94
C GLU A 215 36.23 -12.41 -16.52
N SER A 216 37.21 -12.24 -15.62
CA SER A 216 36.92 -11.90 -14.21
C SER A 216 37.51 -10.52 -13.85
N GLY A 217 36.88 -9.87 -12.84
CA GLY A 217 37.35 -8.63 -12.26
C GLY A 217 36.47 -8.19 -11.09
N PHE A 218 36.75 -7.01 -10.50
CA PHE A 218 36.13 -6.57 -9.27
C PHE A 218 34.70 -6.13 -9.49
N CYS A 219 33.74 -6.83 -8.82
CA CYS A 219 32.35 -6.48 -8.80
C CYS A 219 32.02 -5.57 -7.60
N TYR A 220 31.49 -4.35 -7.87
CA TYR A 220 31.25 -3.32 -6.85
C TYR A 220 30.31 -3.77 -5.72
N VAL A 221 29.23 -4.48 -6.03
CA VAL A 221 28.23 -4.88 -5.02
C VAL A 221 28.60 -6.18 -4.32
N ALA A 222 29.28 -7.10 -4.99
CA ALA A 222 29.78 -8.33 -4.40
C ALA A 222 31.04 -8.11 -3.55
N GLY A 223 31.79 -7.03 -3.80
CA GLY A 223 33.01 -6.70 -3.08
C GLY A 223 34.19 -7.68 -3.33
N LYS A 224 34.18 -8.42 -4.44
CA LYS A 224 35.13 -9.43 -4.82
C LYS A 224 35.23 -9.54 -6.33
N ASP A 225 36.25 -10.26 -6.80
CA ASP A 225 36.36 -10.59 -8.22
C ASP A 225 35.29 -11.62 -8.61
N GLU A 226 34.59 -11.32 -9.70
CA GLU A 226 33.57 -12.16 -10.30
C GLU A 226 33.70 -12.21 -11.83
N PRO A 227 33.26 -13.29 -12.49
CA PRO A 227 33.28 -13.39 -13.95
C PRO A 227 32.26 -12.47 -14.61
N ASN A 228 32.39 -12.24 -15.89
CA ASN A 228 31.45 -11.51 -16.74
C ASN A 228 31.17 -10.08 -16.28
N LEU A 229 32.16 -9.24 -16.17
CA LEU A 229 31.98 -7.85 -15.77
C LEU A 229 31.29 -7.00 -16.85
N LEU A 230 30.36 -6.16 -16.40
CA LEU A 230 29.66 -5.16 -17.18
C LEU A 230 30.00 -3.76 -16.67
N ALA A 231 30.53 -2.91 -17.54
CA ALA A 231 30.87 -1.53 -17.22
C ALA A 231 29.61 -0.70 -16.94
N GLY A 232 29.56 0.01 -15.79
CA GLY A 232 28.41 0.79 -15.41
C GLY A 232 27.12 -0.02 -15.21
N GLY A 233 27.25 -1.36 -15.11
CA GLY A 233 26.15 -2.28 -14.85
C GLY A 233 25.21 -2.59 -16.02
N ASP A 234 25.28 -1.86 -17.13
CA ASP A 234 24.48 -2.06 -18.36
C ASP A 234 23.02 -2.50 -18.08
N PHE A 235 22.31 -1.73 -17.25
CA PHE A 235 20.94 -2.05 -16.84
C PHE A 235 19.93 -1.83 -17.95
N SER A 236 18.92 -2.69 -17.99
CA SER A 236 17.77 -2.49 -18.86
C SER A 236 17.02 -1.18 -18.51
N ALA A 237 16.57 -0.44 -19.52
CA ALA A 237 15.83 0.81 -19.35
C ALA A 237 14.38 0.58 -18.86
N ASN A 238 14.15 -0.41 -17.99
CA ASN A 238 12.85 -0.78 -17.48
C ASN A 238 12.72 -0.52 -15.96
N ASN A 239 11.58 -0.01 -15.54
CA ASN A 239 11.22 0.17 -14.12
C ASN A 239 12.33 0.87 -13.30
N LEU A 240 12.60 0.36 -12.12
CA LEU A 240 13.58 0.88 -11.18
C LEU A 240 15.01 0.85 -11.76
N SER A 241 15.31 -0.08 -12.64
CA SER A 241 16.64 -0.21 -13.26
C SER A 241 17.05 1.02 -14.08
N LYS A 242 16.06 1.81 -14.58
CA LYS A 242 16.32 3.09 -15.26
C LYS A 242 17.17 4.08 -14.45
N ILE A 243 17.10 4.01 -13.12
CA ILE A 243 17.90 4.91 -12.25
C ILE A 243 19.40 4.67 -12.40
N PHE A 244 19.77 3.45 -12.76
CA PHE A 244 21.16 3.01 -12.88
C PHE A 244 21.69 3.06 -14.32
N VAL A 245 20.81 3.36 -15.29
CA VAL A 245 21.20 3.48 -16.70
C VAL A 245 22.00 4.75 -16.90
N THR A 246 23.24 4.60 -17.32
CA THR A 246 24.17 5.70 -17.60
C THR A 246 24.18 5.94 -19.11
N THR A 247 23.30 6.82 -19.60
CA THR A 247 23.23 7.15 -21.04
C THR A 247 23.81 8.51 -21.39
N THR A 248 24.22 9.31 -20.38
CA THR A 248 24.62 10.71 -20.60
C THR A 248 26.04 10.92 -20.12
N ILE A 249 26.95 11.13 -21.06
CA ILE A 249 28.38 11.37 -20.85
C ILE A 249 28.64 12.67 -20.05
N ASN A 250 27.69 13.60 -20.00
CA ASN A 250 27.89 14.96 -19.50
C ASN A 250 27.97 15.11 -17.97
N TYR A 251 27.73 14.05 -17.19
CA TYR A 251 27.62 14.15 -15.72
C TYR A 251 28.84 13.66 -14.93
N ALA A 252 29.83 13.08 -15.56
CA ALA A 252 30.96 12.60 -14.82
C ALA A 252 32.26 13.13 -15.45
N SER A 253 33.03 13.79 -14.62
CA SER A 253 34.43 14.14 -14.93
C SER A 253 35.19 12.85 -15.27
N TYR A 254 35.99 12.87 -16.32
CA TYR A 254 36.79 11.73 -16.79
C TYR A 254 36.08 10.66 -17.64
N PHE A 255 34.84 10.81 -18.05
CA PHE A 255 34.23 9.95 -19.07
C PHE A 255 34.71 10.34 -20.50
N GLN A 256 35.96 10.19 -20.73
CA GLN A 256 36.46 10.16 -22.10
C GLN A 256 36.15 8.78 -22.69
N ASP A 257 35.64 8.75 -23.90
CA ASP A 257 35.36 7.51 -24.67
C ASP A 257 34.27 6.59 -24.09
N ALA A 258 33.28 7.16 -23.35
CA ALA A 258 32.16 6.39 -22.79
C ALA A 258 32.55 5.20 -21.88
N ASN A 259 33.71 5.27 -21.23
CA ASN A 259 34.17 4.21 -20.33
C ASN A 259 33.47 4.31 -18.96
N PHE A 260 32.26 3.79 -18.87
CA PHE A 260 31.47 3.78 -17.64
C PHE A 260 32.03 2.86 -16.54
N GLY A 261 32.95 1.97 -16.85
CA GLY A 261 33.66 1.11 -15.90
C GLY A 261 34.46 1.86 -14.85
N ILE A 262 34.80 3.15 -15.10
CA ILE A 262 35.46 4.03 -14.12
C ILE A 262 34.54 4.28 -12.89
N ASN A 263 33.20 4.31 -13.04
CA ASN A 263 32.31 4.53 -11.93
C ASN A 263 32.14 3.28 -11.06
N TYR A 264 31.78 2.19 -11.69
CA TYR A 264 31.65 0.87 -11.08
C TYR A 264 31.45 -0.18 -12.16
N SER A 265 31.84 -1.41 -11.82
CA SER A 265 31.55 -2.59 -12.63
C SER A 265 30.75 -3.58 -11.83
N LEU A 266 29.84 -4.27 -12.49
CA LEU A 266 29.04 -5.33 -11.90
C LEU A 266 29.25 -6.61 -12.70
N SER A 267 29.27 -7.76 -12.03
CA SER A 267 29.15 -9.01 -12.74
C SER A 267 27.76 -9.16 -13.35
N LYS A 268 27.63 -9.90 -14.44
CA LYS A 268 26.34 -10.20 -15.06
C LYS A 268 25.39 -10.84 -14.05
N LYS A 269 25.89 -11.74 -13.20
CA LYS A 269 25.13 -12.37 -12.12
C LYS A 269 24.62 -11.33 -11.12
N SER A 270 25.46 -10.44 -10.64
CA SER A 270 25.07 -9.40 -9.68
C SER A 270 24.03 -8.42 -10.26
N LYS A 271 24.16 -8.06 -11.55
CA LYS A 271 23.15 -7.28 -12.28
C LYS A 271 21.80 -7.99 -12.29
N GLU A 272 21.75 -9.26 -12.65
CA GLU A 272 20.53 -10.06 -12.73
C GLU A 272 19.85 -10.19 -11.37
N ILE A 273 20.61 -10.38 -10.29
CA ILE A 273 20.13 -10.36 -8.91
C ILE A 273 19.45 -9.01 -8.59
N ILE A 274 20.08 -7.90 -8.96
CA ILE A 274 19.54 -6.56 -8.75
C ILE A 274 18.27 -6.32 -9.57
N GLU A 275 18.25 -6.71 -10.84
CA GLU A 275 17.07 -6.58 -11.71
C GLU A 275 15.91 -7.45 -11.22
N PHE A 276 16.19 -8.66 -10.80
CA PHE A 276 15.19 -9.55 -10.20
C PHE A 276 14.61 -8.95 -8.91
N ALA A 277 15.47 -8.51 -7.99
CA ALA A 277 15.05 -7.82 -6.77
C ALA A 277 14.22 -6.57 -7.05
N SER A 278 14.65 -5.75 -8.03
CA SER A 278 13.94 -4.53 -8.42
C SER A 278 12.54 -4.83 -8.94
N ASN A 279 12.39 -5.82 -9.80
CA ASN A 279 11.09 -6.24 -10.33
C ASN A 279 10.19 -6.84 -9.23
N TYR A 280 10.75 -7.65 -8.36
CA TYR A 280 10.03 -8.24 -7.23
C TYR A 280 9.49 -7.16 -6.27
N LEU A 281 10.34 -6.20 -5.88
CA LEU A 281 9.97 -5.10 -5.00
C LEU A 281 8.92 -4.18 -5.64
N MET A 282 9.09 -3.82 -6.90
CA MET A 282 8.12 -3.00 -7.65
C MET A 282 6.73 -3.64 -7.69
N LYS A 283 6.67 -4.95 -7.72
CA LYS A 283 5.41 -5.70 -7.74
C LYS A 283 4.81 -5.86 -6.35
N ASN A 284 5.64 -6.25 -5.38
CA ASN A 284 5.17 -6.71 -4.08
C ASN A 284 5.22 -5.67 -2.97
N LEU A 285 6.15 -4.70 -3.02
CA LEU A 285 6.39 -3.72 -1.97
C LEU A 285 6.31 -2.27 -2.50
N LYS A 286 5.39 -2.02 -3.42
CA LYS A 286 5.01 -0.68 -3.86
C LYS A 286 3.95 -0.12 -2.92
N ILE A 287 4.24 1.01 -2.29
CA ILE A 287 3.41 1.65 -1.27
C ILE A 287 3.13 3.10 -1.68
N ASN A 288 1.94 3.61 -1.38
CA ASN A 288 1.62 5.02 -1.58
C ASN A 288 1.75 5.77 -0.25
N ILE A 289 2.68 6.71 -0.17
CA ILE A 289 2.86 7.58 1.01
C ILE A 289 2.53 9.01 0.60
N ALA A 290 1.52 9.58 1.20
CA ALA A 290 1.05 10.96 0.94
C ALA A 290 0.86 11.27 -0.55
N GLY A 291 0.23 10.35 -1.30
CA GLY A 291 -0.05 10.54 -2.72
C GLY A 291 1.14 10.28 -3.66
N THR A 292 2.32 9.98 -3.12
CA THR A 292 3.53 9.66 -3.89
C THR A 292 3.80 8.15 -3.83
N PRO A 293 3.99 7.46 -4.96
CA PRO A 293 4.35 6.05 -4.97
C PRO A 293 5.80 5.88 -4.46
N HIS A 294 5.98 4.93 -3.57
CA HIS A 294 7.27 4.55 -3.00
C HIS A 294 7.54 3.07 -3.21
N ILE A 295 8.80 2.71 -3.34
CA ILE A 295 9.26 1.32 -3.24
C ILE A 295 9.85 1.15 -1.85
N LEU A 296 9.39 0.15 -1.13
CA LEU A 296 10.00 -0.30 0.11
C LEU A 296 11.11 -1.30 -0.20
N ILE A 297 12.33 -0.98 0.25
CA ILE A 297 13.47 -1.90 0.24
C ILE A 297 13.79 -2.25 1.69
N PRO A 298 13.46 -3.46 2.14
CA PRO A 298 13.77 -3.89 3.49
C PRO A 298 15.25 -4.23 3.64
N GLU A 299 15.82 -3.96 4.81
CA GLU A 299 17.13 -4.43 5.23
C GLU A 299 16.94 -5.41 6.38
N PHE A 300 17.52 -6.61 6.22
CA PHE A 300 17.37 -7.71 7.16
C PHE A 300 18.44 -7.66 8.25
N PRO A 301 18.11 -8.06 9.50
CA PRO A 301 19.08 -8.20 10.55
C PRO A 301 20.10 -9.29 10.19
N TYR A 302 21.29 -9.16 10.78
CA TYR A 302 22.34 -10.17 10.63
C TYR A 302 21.85 -11.52 11.19
N GLY A 303 22.08 -12.61 10.42
CA GLY A 303 21.65 -13.96 10.81
C GLY A 303 20.17 -14.26 10.55
N PHE A 304 19.44 -13.40 9.82
CA PHE A 304 18.06 -13.72 9.43
C PHE A 304 18.04 -14.80 8.35
N ASP A 305 17.59 -16.01 8.72
CA ASP A 305 17.57 -17.19 7.86
C ASP A 305 16.15 -17.73 7.61
N LYS A 306 15.11 -17.00 8.05
CA LYS A 306 13.72 -17.37 7.82
C LYS A 306 13.29 -17.13 6.36
N ASP A 307 12.13 -17.70 5.98
CA ASP A 307 11.56 -17.53 4.63
C ASP A 307 11.30 -16.05 4.32
N ILE A 308 12.01 -15.54 3.33
CA ILE A 308 11.90 -14.15 2.89
C ILE A 308 10.52 -13.81 2.31
N ILE A 309 9.84 -14.79 1.69
CA ILE A 309 8.51 -14.57 1.09
C ILE A 309 7.51 -14.34 2.21
N TYR A 310 7.58 -15.11 3.28
CA TYR A 310 6.77 -14.90 4.47
C TYR A 310 7.05 -13.53 5.10
N ALA A 311 8.33 -13.16 5.28
CA ALA A 311 8.69 -11.84 5.80
C ALA A 311 8.14 -10.68 4.94
N VAL A 312 8.16 -10.82 3.61
CA VAL A 312 7.58 -9.81 2.68
C VAL A 312 6.07 -9.68 2.86
N GLU A 313 5.34 -10.77 3.10
CA GLU A 313 3.90 -10.69 3.39
C GLU A 313 3.62 -9.95 4.73
N GLU A 314 4.44 -10.18 5.75
CA GLU A 314 4.35 -9.41 6.99
C GLU A 314 4.68 -7.92 6.78
N PHE A 315 5.69 -7.60 5.97
CA PHE A 315 6.00 -6.20 5.60
C PHE A 315 4.82 -5.52 4.89
N LYS A 316 4.11 -6.23 4.01
CA LYS A 316 2.89 -5.71 3.37
C LYS A 316 1.82 -5.38 4.40
N LYS A 317 1.53 -6.29 5.33
CA LYS A 317 0.51 -6.09 6.37
C LYS A 317 0.81 -4.86 7.23
N VAL A 318 2.03 -4.74 7.75
CA VAL A 318 2.46 -3.60 8.57
C VAL A 318 2.36 -2.29 7.81
N ASN A 319 2.85 -2.26 6.58
CA ASN A 319 2.80 -1.06 5.77
C ASN A 319 1.37 -0.69 5.35
N ASP A 320 0.50 -1.67 5.14
CA ASP A 320 -0.91 -1.45 4.88
C ASP A 320 -1.62 -0.83 6.09
N ILE A 321 -1.31 -1.27 7.30
CA ILE A 321 -1.83 -0.67 8.53
C ILE A 321 -1.33 0.77 8.67
N ALA A 322 -0.04 1.02 8.44
CA ALA A 322 0.58 2.33 8.61
C ALA A 322 0.14 3.36 7.55
N PHE A 323 0.03 2.96 6.27
CA PHE A 323 -0.11 3.90 5.15
C PHE A 323 -1.43 3.80 4.37
N ASN A 324 -2.21 2.74 4.56
CA ASN A 324 -3.48 2.52 3.87
C ASN A 324 -4.66 2.55 4.84
N SER A 325 -5.87 2.78 4.32
CA SER A 325 -7.09 2.67 5.13
C SER A 325 -7.42 1.19 5.34
N LYS A 326 -7.19 0.68 6.55
CA LYS A 326 -7.63 -0.64 6.96
C LYS A 326 -8.72 -0.53 8.01
N GLU A 327 -9.58 -1.54 8.07
CA GLU A 327 -10.57 -1.64 9.14
C GLU A 327 -9.88 -1.68 10.50
N PHE A 328 -10.50 -1.03 11.48
CA PHE A 328 -9.92 -0.90 12.81
C PHE A 328 -9.68 -2.28 13.46
N GLU A 329 -10.65 -3.21 13.33
CA GLU A 329 -10.53 -4.57 13.87
C GLU A 329 -9.35 -5.33 13.27
N PHE A 330 -9.09 -5.19 11.98
CA PHE A 330 -7.92 -5.78 11.34
C PHE A 330 -6.62 -5.31 11.99
N ALA A 331 -6.49 -3.99 12.18
CA ALA A 331 -5.28 -3.42 12.78
C ALA A 331 -5.11 -3.86 14.25
N VAL A 332 -6.19 -3.87 15.05
CA VAL A 332 -6.16 -4.32 16.45
C VAL A 332 -5.82 -5.80 16.55
N ASN A 333 -6.39 -6.65 15.70
CA ASN A 333 -6.11 -8.08 15.72
C ASN A 333 -4.66 -8.37 15.36
N TYR A 334 -4.10 -7.65 14.37
CA TYR A 334 -2.70 -7.76 14.03
C TYR A 334 -1.77 -7.52 15.24
N PHE A 335 -2.08 -6.52 16.08
CA PHE A 335 -1.28 -6.24 17.29
C PHE A 335 -1.54 -7.16 18.48
N LYS A 336 -2.54 -8.04 18.40
CA LYS A 336 -2.80 -9.08 19.42
C LYS A 336 -2.13 -10.40 19.10
N GLU A 337 -1.79 -10.64 17.83
CA GLU A 337 -1.09 -11.82 17.39
C GLU A 337 0.42 -11.64 17.65
N GLU A 338 1.11 -12.73 18.02
CA GLU A 338 2.57 -12.72 18.06
C GLU A 338 3.12 -12.58 16.65
N ASN A 339 3.83 -11.48 16.39
CA ASN A 339 4.36 -11.17 15.08
C ASN A 339 5.88 -11.33 15.06
N GLU A 340 6.41 -11.96 14.01
CA GLU A 340 7.86 -12.09 13.82
C GLU A 340 8.59 -10.73 13.74
N LEU A 341 7.88 -9.67 13.41
CA LEU A 341 8.42 -8.31 13.39
C LEU A 341 8.67 -7.72 14.79
N GLU A 342 8.04 -8.26 15.83
CA GLU A 342 8.34 -7.92 17.23
C GLU A 342 9.60 -8.63 17.72
N GLU A 343 9.86 -9.85 17.22
CA GLU A 343 11.07 -10.62 17.56
C GLU A 343 12.31 -10.15 16.77
N ASN A 344 12.13 -9.65 15.54
CA ASN A 344 13.22 -9.25 14.64
C ASN A 344 13.06 -7.79 14.21
N ILE A 345 14.11 -7.00 14.42
CA ILE A 345 14.15 -5.60 13.98
C ILE A 345 14.61 -5.53 12.53
N PHE A 346 13.74 -5.04 11.65
CA PHE A 346 14.05 -4.73 10.26
C PHE A 346 14.17 -3.24 10.07
N TRP A 347 14.93 -2.83 9.04
CA TRP A 347 14.96 -1.44 8.60
C TRP A 347 14.29 -1.30 7.25
N PHE A 348 13.36 -0.36 7.16
CA PHE A 348 12.62 -0.05 5.94
C PHE A 348 13.18 1.21 5.29
N ASN A 349 13.51 1.09 4.01
CA ASN A 349 13.96 2.19 3.19
C ASN A 349 12.90 2.46 2.11
N TYR A 350 12.28 3.65 2.14
CA TYR A 350 11.26 4.03 1.16
C TYR A 350 11.85 4.99 0.14
N PHE A 351 11.75 4.64 -1.13
CA PHE A 351 12.19 5.47 -2.25
C PHE A 351 10.99 5.93 -3.05
N GLY A 352 10.62 7.21 -2.89
CA GLY A 352 9.55 7.85 -3.63
C GLY A 352 9.96 8.11 -5.07
N PHE A 353 9.07 7.83 -6.02
CA PHE A 353 9.38 7.97 -7.44
C PHE A 353 8.22 8.54 -8.25
N GLU A 354 8.59 9.19 -9.34
CA GLU A 354 7.73 9.52 -10.47
C GLU A 354 8.17 8.68 -11.67
N SER A 355 7.21 8.10 -12.37
CA SER A 355 7.49 7.27 -13.54
C SER A 355 6.47 7.53 -14.61
N ASP A 356 6.95 7.78 -15.82
CA ASP A 356 6.19 7.74 -17.05
C ASP A 356 6.76 6.64 -17.99
N LYS A 357 6.26 6.56 -19.21
CA LYS A 357 6.75 5.57 -20.19
C LYS A 357 8.23 5.75 -20.54
N ALA A 358 8.74 6.95 -20.42
CA ALA A 358 10.08 7.33 -20.87
C ALA A 358 11.07 7.51 -19.71
N SER A 359 10.61 7.88 -18.50
CA SER A 359 11.48 8.23 -17.39
C SER A 359 11.10 7.52 -16.08
N PHE A 360 12.09 7.38 -15.21
CA PHE A 360 11.92 6.98 -13.81
C PHE A 360 12.79 7.89 -12.95
N LYS A 361 12.18 8.70 -12.09
CA LYS A 361 12.86 9.71 -11.29
C LYS A 361 12.59 9.49 -9.80
N LEU A 362 13.64 9.47 -8.98
CA LEU A 362 13.50 9.52 -7.52
C LEU A 362 13.17 10.95 -7.08
N VAL A 363 12.10 11.09 -6.30
CA VAL A 363 11.61 12.40 -5.81
C VAL A 363 11.67 12.52 -4.30
N ASN A 364 11.71 11.40 -3.60
CA ASN A 364 11.79 11.36 -2.13
C ASN A 364 12.55 10.13 -1.64
N ARG A 365 13.07 10.21 -0.42
CA ARG A 365 13.75 9.10 0.23
C ARG A 365 13.60 9.19 1.73
N ILE A 366 12.99 8.16 2.34
CA ILE A 366 12.91 7.96 3.79
C ILE A 366 13.79 6.75 4.10
N LYS A 367 14.75 6.90 4.99
CA LYS A 367 15.72 5.86 5.28
C LYS A 367 15.63 5.36 6.71
N ASP A 368 16.12 4.14 6.87
CA ASP A 368 16.45 3.54 8.16
C ASP A 368 15.26 3.57 9.14
N VAL A 369 14.03 3.40 8.62
CA VAL A 369 12.83 3.32 9.45
C VAL A 369 12.80 1.95 10.12
N ASN A 370 12.96 1.94 11.42
CA ASN A 370 12.89 0.73 12.23
C ASN A 370 11.46 0.16 12.23
N SER A 371 11.29 -1.14 11.98
CA SER A 371 9.99 -1.82 11.96
C SER A 371 9.25 -1.70 13.29
N ALA A 372 9.94 -1.87 14.41
CA ALA A 372 9.34 -1.74 15.74
C ALA A 372 8.82 -0.31 16.00
N LYS A 373 9.53 0.72 15.49
CA LYS A 373 9.06 2.09 15.56
C LYS A 373 7.79 2.30 14.74
N LEU A 374 7.73 1.79 13.51
CA LEU A 374 6.54 1.90 12.65
C LEU A 374 5.32 1.25 13.30
N LEU A 375 5.52 0.09 13.93
CA LEU A 375 4.50 -0.60 14.72
C LEU A 375 4.05 0.23 15.91
N ASN A 376 4.99 0.80 16.69
CA ASN A 376 4.69 1.64 17.85
C ASN A 376 3.89 2.89 17.46
N ILE A 377 4.26 3.59 16.38
CA ILE A 377 3.49 4.73 15.88
C ILE A 377 2.06 4.32 15.51
N SER A 378 1.91 3.19 14.80
CA SER A 378 0.60 2.69 14.40
C SER A 378 -0.25 2.31 15.61
N LYS A 379 0.33 1.71 16.64
CA LYS A 379 -0.31 1.39 17.90
C LYS A 379 -0.77 2.66 18.66
N LEU A 380 0.09 3.67 18.76
CA LEU A 380 -0.25 4.95 19.37
C LEU A 380 -1.39 5.66 18.61
N PHE A 381 -1.42 5.62 17.29
CA PHE A 381 -2.53 6.16 16.51
C PHE A 381 -3.86 5.49 16.86
N ILE A 382 -3.87 4.17 17.00
CA ILE A 382 -5.05 3.38 17.37
C ILE A 382 -5.52 3.73 18.79
N GLU A 383 -4.61 3.72 19.76
CA GLU A 383 -4.91 4.00 21.17
C GLU A 383 -5.44 5.43 21.36
N ASN A 384 -4.80 6.42 20.74
CA ASN A 384 -5.21 7.81 20.83
C ASN A 384 -6.53 8.06 20.09
N SER A 385 -6.82 7.32 19.01
CA SER A 385 -8.12 7.38 18.35
C SER A 385 -9.26 6.93 19.26
N ILE A 386 -9.08 5.84 19.99
CA ILE A 386 -10.10 5.36 20.96
C ILE A 386 -10.31 6.40 22.07
N LYS A 387 -9.20 6.90 22.65
CA LYS A 387 -9.25 7.88 23.75
C LYS A 387 -10.00 9.16 23.34
N ILE A 388 -9.69 9.73 22.16
CA ILE A 388 -10.23 11.00 21.70
C ILE A 388 -11.64 10.87 21.17
N LEU A 389 -11.94 9.80 20.43
CA LEU A 389 -13.29 9.60 19.86
C LEU A 389 -14.29 9.04 20.86
N GLY A 390 -13.84 8.46 21.97
CA GLY A 390 -14.70 7.81 22.98
C GLY A 390 -15.45 6.59 22.45
N LYS A 391 -15.09 6.09 21.27
CA LYS A 391 -15.69 4.93 20.61
C LYS A 391 -14.71 4.31 19.61
N THR A 392 -14.93 3.05 19.30
CA THR A 392 -14.17 2.35 18.24
C THR A 392 -14.48 2.97 16.87
N PRO A 393 -13.50 3.51 16.15
CA PRO A 393 -13.69 4.02 14.78
C PRO A 393 -13.82 2.86 13.79
N LYS A 394 -14.49 3.11 12.66
CA LYS A 394 -14.57 2.11 11.57
C LYS A 394 -13.20 1.83 10.92
N TYR A 395 -12.40 2.88 10.76
CA TYR A 395 -11.07 2.79 10.16
C TYR A 395 -10.02 3.24 11.16
N ALA A 396 -8.87 2.57 11.15
CA ALA A 396 -7.72 2.95 11.96
C ALA A 396 -7.16 4.30 11.50
N TYR A 397 -6.82 5.18 12.45
CA TYR A 397 -6.04 6.37 12.17
C TYR A 397 -4.63 5.94 11.76
N ASN A 398 -4.10 6.54 10.70
CA ASN A 398 -2.80 6.22 10.15
C ASN A 398 -2.23 7.38 9.30
N PHE A 399 -1.09 7.19 8.66
CA PHE A 399 -0.46 8.21 7.82
C PHE A 399 -1.33 8.67 6.64
N LYS A 400 -2.26 7.86 6.15
CA LYS A 400 -3.23 8.29 5.14
C LYS A 400 -4.20 9.34 5.71
N THR A 401 -4.54 9.23 6.99
CA THR A 401 -5.37 10.25 7.66
C THR A 401 -4.62 11.58 7.73
N ILE A 402 -3.32 11.55 8.05
CA ILE A 402 -2.47 12.76 8.00
C ILE A 402 -2.47 13.37 6.60
N TYR A 403 -2.31 12.56 5.56
CA TYR A 403 -2.40 13.03 4.17
C TYR A 403 -3.73 13.75 3.87
N ASN A 404 -4.83 13.25 4.40
CA ASN A 404 -6.17 13.81 4.14
C ASN A 404 -6.44 15.13 4.87
N ILE A 405 -5.71 15.44 5.95
CA ILE A 405 -5.92 16.65 6.76
C ILE A 405 -4.88 17.74 6.54
N ILE A 406 -3.72 17.44 5.97
CA ILE A 406 -2.69 18.43 5.65
C ILE A 406 -2.90 18.93 4.21
N PRO A 407 -3.35 20.19 4.00
CA PRO A 407 -3.70 20.67 2.66
C PRO A 407 -2.50 20.75 1.71
N ILE A 408 -2.65 20.20 0.50
CA ILE A 408 -1.63 20.26 -0.57
C ILE A 408 -2.21 21.07 -1.74
N LYS A 409 -1.67 22.25 -2.01
CA LYS A 409 -2.14 23.16 -3.06
C LYS A 409 -2.02 22.58 -4.47
N ASN A 410 -2.97 22.90 -5.32
CA ASN A 410 -3.04 22.51 -6.72
C ASN A 410 -3.08 23.79 -7.58
N PRO A 411 -2.34 23.93 -8.69
CA PRO A 411 -1.43 22.96 -9.34
C PRO A 411 0.03 23.04 -8.87
N GLU A 412 0.40 23.95 -7.99
CA GLU A 412 1.77 24.29 -7.60
C GLU A 412 2.51 23.22 -6.75
N ALA A 413 2.05 21.99 -6.74
CA ALA A 413 2.59 20.98 -5.83
C ALA A 413 4.02 20.52 -6.18
N THR A 414 4.98 21.42 -6.19
CA THR A 414 6.41 21.09 -6.02
C THR A 414 6.71 20.71 -4.57
N LYS A 415 5.83 21.06 -3.61
CA LYS A 415 5.96 20.76 -2.19
C LYS A 415 4.78 19.89 -1.73
N ASN A 416 5.10 18.84 -0.98
CA ASN A 416 4.12 17.96 -0.35
C ASN A 416 4.27 18.02 1.17
N PRO A 417 3.62 18.99 1.85
CA PRO A 417 3.79 19.15 3.29
C PRO A 417 3.31 17.95 4.11
N ALA A 418 2.37 17.15 3.59
CA ALA A 418 1.95 15.92 4.24
C ALA A 418 3.07 14.87 4.20
N LEU A 419 3.77 14.74 3.07
CA LEU A 419 4.92 13.86 2.94
C LEU A 419 6.08 14.33 3.82
N ASP A 420 6.34 15.63 3.87
CA ASP A 420 7.39 16.22 4.71
C ASP A 420 7.13 15.94 6.20
N LEU A 421 5.87 16.07 6.65
CA LEU A 421 5.47 15.75 8.02
C LEU A 421 5.63 14.26 8.33
N ILE A 422 5.18 13.38 7.42
CA ILE A 422 5.32 11.93 7.58
C ILE A 422 6.80 11.53 7.64
N ASN A 423 7.65 12.11 6.79
CA ASN A 423 9.09 11.90 6.82
C ASN A 423 9.69 12.32 8.17
N ALA A 424 9.29 13.48 8.69
CA ALA A 424 9.76 13.97 9.99
C ALA A 424 9.39 13.00 11.12
N ILE A 425 8.16 12.47 11.12
CA ILE A 425 7.70 11.49 12.11
C ILE A 425 8.54 10.20 12.01
N LEU A 426 8.71 9.67 10.81
CA LEU A 426 9.44 8.42 10.58
C LEU A 426 10.95 8.54 10.87
N GLU A 427 11.54 9.69 10.62
CA GLU A 427 12.97 9.97 10.83
C GLU A 427 13.31 10.51 12.24
N ASN A 428 12.37 10.52 13.19
CA ASN A 428 12.55 11.08 14.56
C ASN A 428 12.93 12.58 14.59
N LYS A 429 12.52 13.36 13.61
CA LYS A 429 12.75 14.80 13.59
C LYS A 429 11.78 15.51 14.51
N MET A 430 12.25 16.58 15.14
CA MET A 430 11.39 17.45 15.92
C MET A 430 10.46 18.25 15.01
N ILE A 431 9.20 18.37 15.40
CA ILE A 431 8.11 18.99 14.63
C ILE A 431 7.61 20.21 15.41
N ASP A 432 7.55 21.36 14.76
CA ASP A 432 7.01 22.58 15.35
C ASP A 432 5.48 22.52 15.41
N ALA A 433 4.90 22.62 16.60
CA ALA A 433 3.45 22.67 16.81
C ALA A 433 2.78 23.79 16.02
N GLN A 434 3.47 24.93 15.84
CA GLN A 434 2.91 26.07 15.08
C GLN A 434 2.73 25.74 13.60
N MET A 435 3.54 24.84 13.04
CA MET A 435 3.34 24.32 11.68
C MET A 435 2.04 23.49 11.60
N ILE A 436 1.77 22.64 12.59
CA ILE A 436 0.55 21.84 12.66
C ILE A 436 -0.69 22.76 12.74
N PHE A 437 -0.66 23.78 13.61
CA PHE A 437 -1.76 24.75 13.70
C PHE A 437 -1.91 25.62 12.44
N ALA A 438 -0.82 25.91 11.72
CA ALA A 438 -0.89 26.63 10.44
C ALA A 438 -1.61 25.79 9.37
N HIS A 439 -1.36 24.49 9.30
CA HIS A 439 -2.09 23.58 8.40
C HIS A 439 -3.56 23.46 8.79
N PHE A 440 -3.86 23.35 10.07
CA PHE A 440 -5.24 23.35 10.54
C PHE A 440 -5.98 24.65 10.15
N LYS A 441 -5.35 25.80 10.34
CA LYS A 441 -5.91 27.09 9.92
C LYS A 441 -6.26 27.09 8.44
N GLU A 442 -5.35 26.64 7.58
CA GLU A 442 -5.58 26.56 6.13
C GLU A 442 -6.74 25.63 5.79
N LEU A 443 -6.80 24.45 6.44
CA LEU A 443 -7.89 23.50 6.30
C LEU A 443 -9.24 24.08 6.75
N SER A 444 -9.28 24.73 7.91
CA SER A 444 -10.51 25.31 8.47
C SER A 444 -11.04 26.46 7.61
N LEU A 445 -10.17 27.30 7.07
CA LEU A 445 -10.52 28.35 6.11
C LEU A 445 -11.11 27.74 4.83
N TYR A 446 -10.50 26.67 4.31
CA TYR A 446 -11.01 25.97 3.12
C TYR A 446 -12.42 25.38 3.35
N TYR A 447 -12.69 24.84 4.54
CA TYR A 447 -14.02 24.33 4.88
C TYR A 447 -15.07 25.43 5.04
N PHE A 448 -14.65 26.63 5.47
CA PHE A 448 -15.54 27.78 5.66
C PHE A 448 -15.87 28.48 4.34
N LEU A 449 -14.95 28.52 3.37
CA LEU A 449 -15.15 29.22 2.11
C LEU A 449 -16.18 28.52 1.20
N ASP A 450 -16.82 29.33 0.33
CA ASP A 450 -17.74 28.82 -0.68
C ASP A 450 -17.02 27.84 -1.62
N ARG A 451 -17.53 26.65 -1.67
CA ARG A 451 -16.95 25.52 -2.40
C ARG A 451 -16.80 25.79 -3.89
N ASN A 452 -17.75 26.50 -4.50
CA ASN A 452 -17.69 26.86 -5.93
C ASN A 452 -16.48 27.74 -6.26
N LYS A 453 -16.01 28.51 -5.28
CA LYS A 453 -14.85 29.41 -5.42
C LYS A 453 -13.51 28.72 -5.17
N VAL A 454 -13.51 27.62 -4.39
CA VAL A 454 -12.27 26.94 -3.95
C VAL A 454 -12.16 25.51 -4.45
N LYS A 455 -13.08 25.05 -5.30
CA LYS A 455 -13.05 23.70 -5.88
C LYS A 455 -11.74 23.46 -6.64
N GLY A 456 -11.02 22.40 -6.28
CA GLY A 456 -9.77 22.04 -6.93
C GLY A 456 -8.53 22.80 -6.46
N CYS A 457 -8.64 23.71 -5.46
CA CYS A 457 -7.49 24.38 -4.88
C CYS A 457 -6.53 23.42 -4.14
N TYR A 458 -7.03 22.29 -3.69
CA TYR A 458 -6.23 21.26 -3.00
C TYR A 458 -6.39 19.90 -3.66
N LYS A 459 -5.31 19.09 -3.65
CA LYS A 459 -5.26 17.77 -4.28
C LYS A 459 -5.90 16.67 -3.44
N ASN A 460 -5.85 16.81 -2.12
CA ASN A 460 -6.06 15.74 -1.16
C ASN A 460 -7.16 16.01 -0.14
N VAL A 461 -7.74 17.21 -0.13
CA VAL A 461 -8.79 17.59 0.82
C VAL A 461 -10.14 17.63 0.13
N TYR A 462 -11.07 16.83 0.60
CA TYR A 462 -12.41 16.68 0.04
C TYR A 462 -13.48 16.87 1.12
N PRO A 463 -13.89 18.11 1.44
CA PRO A 463 -14.95 18.35 2.42
C PRO A 463 -16.30 17.87 1.89
N TYR A 464 -17.22 17.56 2.79
CA TYR A 464 -18.62 17.34 2.41
C TYR A 464 -19.19 18.59 1.74
N SER A 465 -19.99 18.37 0.70
CA SER A 465 -20.21 19.35 -0.39
C SER A 465 -21.06 20.58 -0.08
N GLU A 466 -21.71 20.65 1.06
CA GLU A 466 -22.65 21.71 1.35
C GLU A 466 -22.24 22.48 2.63
N PRO A 467 -22.49 23.79 2.69
CA PRO A 467 -22.17 24.62 3.86
C PRO A 467 -22.74 24.09 5.18
N LYS A 468 -23.88 23.39 5.14
CA LYS A 468 -24.49 22.75 6.32
C LYS A 468 -23.61 21.69 6.96
N TYR A 469 -22.61 21.14 6.25
CA TYR A 469 -21.68 20.14 6.78
C TYR A 469 -20.42 20.76 7.41
N PHE A 470 -20.32 22.10 7.46
CA PHE A 470 -19.15 22.76 8.08
C PHE A 470 -18.87 22.23 9.48
N ASP A 471 -19.90 22.11 10.31
CA ASP A 471 -19.77 21.64 11.70
C ASP A 471 -19.17 20.24 11.80
N PHE A 472 -19.62 19.32 10.93
CA PHE A 472 -19.08 17.95 10.88
C PHE A 472 -17.65 17.93 10.35
N ASN A 473 -17.36 18.70 9.31
CA ASN A 473 -16.01 18.78 8.73
C ASN A 473 -15.00 19.33 9.76
N ILE A 474 -15.38 20.39 10.50
CA ILE A 474 -14.54 20.97 11.55
C ILE A 474 -14.36 20.01 12.72
N LYS A 475 -15.41 19.34 13.17
CA LYS A 475 -15.32 18.35 14.25
C LYS A 475 -14.39 17.20 13.87
N ASP A 476 -14.54 16.66 12.66
CA ASP A 476 -13.68 15.59 12.16
C ASP A 476 -12.22 16.06 12.06
N ALA A 477 -11.98 17.25 11.51
CA ALA A 477 -10.65 17.84 11.46
C ALA A 477 -10.04 18.00 12.86
N ILE A 478 -10.77 18.59 13.81
CA ILE A 478 -10.30 18.76 15.19
C ILE A 478 -9.90 17.43 15.80
N ASN A 479 -10.75 16.42 15.71
CA ASN A 479 -10.47 15.08 16.24
C ASN A 479 -9.18 14.50 15.62
N ASN A 480 -9.04 14.59 14.29
CA ASN A 480 -7.87 14.09 13.60
C ASN A 480 -6.59 14.84 14.00
N TYR A 481 -6.65 16.17 14.17
CA TYR A 481 -5.51 16.95 14.65
C TYR A 481 -5.18 16.68 16.12
N LEU A 482 -6.17 16.47 16.98
CA LEU A 482 -5.94 16.08 18.38
C LEU A 482 -5.24 14.71 18.46
N ILE A 483 -5.66 13.72 17.66
CA ILE A 483 -4.99 12.42 17.57
C ILE A 483 -3.54 12.60 17.14
N LEU A 484 -3.30 13.39 16.09
CA LEU A 484 -1.95 13.68 15.60
C LEU A 484 -1.08 14.34 16.70
N ILE A 485 -1.57 15.42 17.29
CA ILE A 485 -0.85 16.17 18.35
C ILE A 485 -0.55 15.24 19.54
N LYS A 486 -1.53 14.49 20.02
CA LYS A 486 -1.34 13.56 21.14
C LYS A 486 -0.30 12.49 20.81
N THR A 487 -0.34 11.93 19.61
CA THR A 487 0.65 10.95 19.18
C THR A 487 2.06 11.56 19.09
N LEU A 488 2.20 12.79 18.59
CA LEU A 488 3.50 13.48 18.55
C LEU A 488 4.04 13.81 19.94
N LEU A 489 3.17 14.13 20.90
CA LEU A 489 3.54 14.29 22.31
C LEU A 489 4.03 12.97 22.92
N ASP A 490 3.30 11.87 22.71
CA ASP A 490 3.66 10.53 23.20
C ASP A 490 4.98 10.02 22.59
N LEU A 491 5.30 10.43 21.36
CA LEU A 491 6.57 10.17 20.68
C LEU A 491 7.70 11.12 21.09
N ASN A 492 7.43 12.14 21.90
CA ASN A 492 8.37 13.22 22.25
C ASN A 492 8.94 13.95 21.00
N GLN A 493 8.13 14.11 19.95
CA GLN A 493 8.56 14.77 18.70
C GLN A 493 8.00 16.18 18.52
N LEU A 494 7.15 16.68 19.42
CA LEU A 494 6.53 18.00 19.30
C LEU A 494 7.34 19.07 20.04
N THR A 495 7.63 20.20 19.37
CA THR A 495 8.29 21.38 19.95
C THR A 495 7.40 22.61 19.86
N ASN A 496 7.79 23.67 20.55
CA ASN A 496 7.09 24.98 20.55
C ASN A 496 5.59 24.84 20.87
N HIS A 497 5.25 23.90 21.76
CA HIS A 497 3.88 23.68 22.23
C HIS A 497 3.69 24.21 23.65
N ASN A 498 2.45 24.56 23.96
CA ASN A 498 2.04 25.06 25.28
C ASN A 498 1.27 23.98 26.08
N PHE A 499 1.30 22.73 25.68
CA PHE A 499 0.63 21.65 26.42
C PHE A 499 1.39 21.33 27.71
N MET A 500 0.65 21.18 28.82
CA MET A 500 1.21 20.74 30.09
C MET A 500 1.32 19.23 30.15
N GLU A 501 2.26 18.69 30.90
CA GLU A 501 2.25 17.27 31.25
C GLU A 501 1.00 16.98 32.08
N GLY A 502 0.11 16.15 31.52
CA GLY A 502 -1.17 15.84 32.15
C GLY A 502 -0.99 15.02 33.43
N LYS A 503 -1.26 15.64 34.59
CA LYS A 503 -1.55 14.88 35.81
C LYS A 503 -3.05 14.61 35.83
N MET A 504 -3.44 13.35 35.75
CA MET A 504 -4.80 12.92 36.04
C MET A 504 -5.07 13.12 37.54
N GLU A 505 -5.74 14.20 37.89
CA GLU A 505 -6.40 14.32 39.20
C GLU A 505 -7.84 13.81 39.07
N GLU A 506 -8.24 13.00 40.01
CA GLU A 506 -9.52 12.40 40.35
C GLU A 506 -10.69 12.42 39.34
N LYS A 507 -11.37 11.27 39.24
CA LYS A 507 -12.53 11.02 38.36
C LYS A 507 -13.65 12.08 38.56
N PRO A 508 -13.99 12.85 37.52
CA PRO A 508 -15.12 13.77 37.59
C PRO A 508 -16.45 13.02 37.50
N THR A 509 -17.44 13.57 38.16
CA THR A 509 -18.85 13.14 38.08
C THR A 509 -19.41 13.34 36.68
N ASN A 510 -20.41 12.56 36.27
CA ASN A 510 -21.00 12.43 34.93
C ASN A 510 -21.76 13.68 34.39
N THR A 511 -21.21 14.88 34.55
CA THR A 511 -21.77 16.14 34.07
C THR A 511 -21.04 16.64 32.81
N TYR A 512 -21.65 17.56 32.03
CA TYR A 512 -21.02 18.20 30.86
C TYR A 512 -19.66 18.83 31.18
N SER A 513 -19.53 19.39 32.38
CA SER A 513 -18.28 19.92 32.91
C SER A 513 -17.20 18.83 33.01
N ALA A 514 -17.59 17.59 33.28
CA ALA A 514 -16.69 16.47 33.40
C ALA A 514 -16.05 16.04 32.07
N LYS A 515 -16.80 16.04 30.97
CA LYS A 515 -16.28 15.72 29.62
C LYS A 515 -15.31 16.82 29.14
N GLU A 516 -15.56 18.09 29.46
CA GLU A 516 -14.65 19.18 29.15
C GLU A 516 -13.34 19.06 29.94
N GLU A 517 -13.44 18.78 31.26
CA GLU A 517 -12.27 18.59 32.13
C GLU A 517 -11.46 17.34 31.73
N GLU A 518 -12.13 16.26 31.36
CA GLU A 518 -11.48 15.07 30.82
C GLU A 518 -10.67 15.38 29.54
N LEU A 519 -11.26 16.11 28.58
CA LEU A 519 -10.56 16.57 27.39
C LEU A 519 -9.33 17.41 27.76
N PHE A 520 -9.47 18.37 28.69
CA PHE A 520 -8.39 19.22 29.11
C PHE A 520 -7.26 18.46 29.78
N ALA A 521 -7.59 17.47 30.63
CA ALA A 521 -6.62 16.64 31.30
C ALA A 521 -5.89 15.69 30.32
N GLN A 522 -6.64 15.06 29.38
CA GLN A 522 -6.06 14.14 28.38
C GLN A 522 -5.03 14.83 27.48
N HIS A 523 -5.23 16.12 27.18
CA HIS A 523 -4.38 16.87 26.26
C HIS A 523 -3.49 17.93 26.94
N GLY A 524 -3.57 18.07 28.26
CA GLY A 524 -2.75 19.03 29.01
C GLY A 524 -3.01 20.48 28.59
N TYR A 525 -4.29 20.91 28.48
CA TYR A 525 -4.62 22.30 28.06
C TYR A 525 -4.19 23.33 29.10
N THR A 526 -3.52 24.37 28.65
CA THR A 526 -3.22 25.57 29.47
C THR A 526 -4.48 26.39 29.69
N ASP A 527 -4.44 27.30 30.64
CA ASP A 527 -5.55 28.20 30.95
C ASP A 527 -5.96 29.06 29.74
N LEU A 528 -4.99 29.54 28.94
CA LEU A 528 -5.30 30.30 27.74
C LEU A 528 -5.95 29.47 26.63
N GLN A 529 -5.56 28.21 26.49
CA GLN A 529 -6.18 27.24 25.56
C GLN A 529 -7.62 26.93 26.00
N LYS A 530 -7.85 26.67 27.30
CA LYS A 530 -9.20 26.50 27.89
C LYS A 530 -10.05 27.75 27.69
N ALA A 531 -9.50 28.95 27.86
CA ALA A 531 -10.23 30.21 27.60
C ALA A 531 -10.72 30.24 26.15
N MET A 532 -9.87 29.97 25.18
CA MET A 532 -10.28 29.91 23.77
C MET A 532 -11.34 28.83 23.49
N PHE A 533 -11.23 27.68 24.14
CA PHE A 533 -12.26 26.64 24.06
C PHE A 533 -13.63 27.17 24.56
N TYR A 534 -13.69 27.83 25.71
CA TYR A 534 -14.96 28.40 26.23
C TYR A 534 -15.50 29.53 25.33
N LEU A 535 -14.64 30.34 24.72
CA LEU A 535 -15.07 31.32 23.71
C LEU A 535 -15.70 30.61 22.51
N GLY A 536 -15.14 29.48 22.05
CA GLY A 536 -15.70 28.62 21.01
C GLY A 536 -17.05 28.01 21.39
N ARG A 537 -17.23 27.62 22.66
CA ARG A 537 -18.51 27.16 23.20
C ARG A 537 -19.58 28.25 23.12
N MET A 538 -19.25 29.52 23.45
CA MET A 538 -20.17 30.64 23.28
C MET A 538 -20.55 30.84 21.80
N VAL A 539 -19.61 30.74 20.88
CA VAL A 539 -19.89 30.78 19.43
C VAL A 539 -20.85 29.67 19.02
N SER A 540 -20.63 28.44 19.52
CA SER A 540 -21.47 27.29 19.25
C SER A 540 -22.93 27.53 19.69
N MET A 541 -23.11 28.07 20.89
CA MET A 541 -24.42 28.36 21.47
C MET A 541 -25.20 29.38 20.64
N ILE A 542 -24.56 30.49 20.24
CA ILE A 542 -25.18 31.48 19.33
C ILE A 542 -25.47 30.87 17.95
N GLY A 543 -24.54 30.09 17.41
CA GLY A 543 -24.70 29.40 16.14
C GLY A 543 -25.89 28.43 16.14
N TYR A 544 -26.10 27.70 17.23
CA TYR A 544 -27.26 26.84 17.40
C TYR A 544 -28.57 27.65 17.44
N ALA A 545 -28.62 28.75 18.22
CA ALA A 545 -29.78 29.65 18.25
C ALA A 545 -30.13 30.25 16.89
N GLN A 546 -29.10 30.58 16.07
CA GLN A 546 -29.30 31.02 14.69
C GLN A 546 -29.87 29.92 13.80
N TYR A 547 -29.32 28.72 13.89
CA TYR A 547 -29.82 27.57 13.16
C TYR A 547 -31.26 27.25 13.48
N SER A 548 -31.65 27.28 14.78
CA SER A 548 -33.02 27.03 15.24
C SER A 548 -34.05 28.08 14.74
N LYS A 549 -33.54 29.25 14.30
CA LYS A 549 -34.37 30.31 13.67
C LYS A 549 -34.33 30.27 12.13
N GLY A 550 -33.84 29.17 11.54
CA GLY A 550 -33.84 28.94 10.09
C GLY A 550 -32.63 29.45 9.33
N HIS A 551 -31.56 29.85 10.00
CA HIS A 551 -30.31 30.21 9.32
C HIS A 551 -29.51 28.93 8.98
N GLU A 552 -29.59 28.46 7.75
CA GLU A 552 -28.77 27.29 7.29
C GLU A 552 -27.27 27.51 7.44
N GLN A 553 -26.80 28.74 7.17
CA GLN A 553 -25.44 29.17 7.45
C GLN A 553 -25.46 30.02 8.71
N LYS A 554 -24.76 29.59 9.75
CA LYS A 554 -24.69 30.30 11.03
C LYS A 554 -23.93 31.62 10.88
N PRO A 555 -24.59 32.81 10.85
CA PRO A 555 -23.93 34.09 10.59
C PRO A 555 -22.82 34.43 11.59
N ILE A 556 -22.86 33.88 12.80
CA ILE A 556 -21.83 34.10 13.82
C ILE A 556 -20.46 33.60 13.36
N LEU A 557 -20.39 32.60 12.49
CA LEU A 557 -19.12 32.07 11.97
C LEU A 557 -18.38 33.10 11.12
N GLN A 558 -19.08 34.05 10.49
CA GLN A 558 -18.46 35.14 9.73
C GLN A 558 -17.68 36.15 10.62
N LYS A 559 -17.90 36.05 11.95
CA LYS A 559 -17.18 36.89 12.93
C LYS A 559 -15.86 36.29 13.36
N ILE A 560 -15.61 35.02 13.04
CA ILE A 560 -14.34 34.36 13.31
C ILE A 560 -13.33 34.78 12.23
N ASN A 561 -12.14 35.18 12.65
CA ASN A 561 -11.05 35.39 11.72
C ASN A 561 -10.33 34.07 11.44
N PHE A 562 -10.68 33.38 10.35
CA PHE A 562 -10.06 32.13 9.93
C PHE A 562 -8.58 32.27 9.47
N ASN A 563 -8.04 33.50 9.40
CA ASN A 563 -6.60 33.72 9.20
C ASN A 563 -5.80 33.75 10.53
N GLY A 564 -6.48 33.41 11.64
CA GLY A 564 -5.91 33.32 12.97
C GLY A 564 -6.57 34.35 13.92
N MET A 565 -6.71 33.97 15.19
CA MET A 565 -7.38 34.77 16.22
C MET A 565 -6.34 35.45 17.13
N ARG A 566 -6.01 36.72 16.84
CA ARG A 566 -5.15 37.55 17.69
C ARG A 566 -5.96 38.12 18.84
N LEU A 567 -5.29 38.65 19.87
CA LEU A 567 -5.92 39.22 21.04
C LEU A 567 -7.02 40.25 20.71
N ARG A 568 -6.79 41.12 19.73
CA ARG A 568 -7.79 42.12 19.29
C ARG A 568 -9.05 41.45 18.71
N GLU A 569 -8.88 40.45 17.88
CA GLU A 569 -10.00 39.69 17.29
C GLU A 569 -10.78 38.91 18.37
N ILE A 570 -10.10 38.35 19.37
CA ILE A 570 -10.71 37.66 20.52
C ILE A 570 -11.62 38.58 21.30
N VAL A 571 -11.10 39.77 21.70
CA VAL A 571 -11.87 40.76 22.45
C VAL A 571 -13.07 41.28 21.64
N LYS A 572 -12.87 41.52 20.35
CA LYS A 572 -13.95 41.93 19.44
C LYS A 572 -15.03 40.85 19.32
N LEU A 573 -14.63 39.59 19.10
CA LEU A 573 -15.58 38.46 18.99
C LEU A 573 -16.40 38.32 20.27
N ARG A 574 -15.77 38.42 21.46
CA ARG A 574 -16.49 38.37 22.73
C ARG A 574 -17.58 39.44 22.83
N SER A 575 -17.28 40.67 22.44
CA SER A 575 -18.26 41.78 22.44
C SER A 575 -19.42 41.51 21.47
N GLU A 576 -19.11 41.02 20.26
CA GLU A 576 -20.13 40.68 19.26
C GLU A 576 -21.03 39.51 19.71
N LEU A 577 -20.46 38.53 20.47
CA LEU A 577 -21.24 37.43 21.04
C LEU A 577 -22.29 37.96 22.05
N TYR A 578 -21.96 38.91 22.89
CA TYR A 578 -22.94 39.53 23.80
C TYR A 578 -24.07 40.28 23.06
N GLU A 579 -23.75 41.00 21.98
CA GLU A 579 -24.76 41.64 21.15
C GLU A 579 -25.72 40.59 20.55
N LYS A 580 -25.17 39.48 20.04
CA LYS A 580 -25.95 38.40 19.48
C LYS A 580 -26.74 37.64 20.56
N ALA A 581 -26.19 37.43 21.73
CA ALA A 581 -26.87 36.78 22.83
C ALA A 581 -28.17 37.55 23.20
N ARG A 582 -28.10 38.89 23.29
CA ARG A 582 -29.29 39.74 23.49
C ARG A 582 -30.32 39.58 22.36
N GLN A 583 -29.85 39.54 21.09
CA GLN A 583 -30.71 39.40 19.92
C GLN A 583 -31.43 38.03 19.90
N TYR A 584 -30.75 36.95 20.28
CA TYR A 584 -31.28 35.59 20.25
C TYR A 584 -31.85 35.14 21.60
N LYS A 585 -31.76 35.95 22.65
CA LYS A 585 -32.22 35.67 24.03
C LYS A 585 -31.51 34.49 24.65
N GLU A 586 -30.20 34.38 24.41
CA GLU A 586 -29.34 33.37 24.98
C GLU A 586 -28.56 33.91 26.18
N ASP A 587 -28.35 33.09 27.20
CA ASP A 587 -27.52 33.45 28.36
C ASP A 587 -26.13 32.84 28.24
N LEU A 588 -25.14 33.69 28.10
CA LEU A 588 -23.72 33.30 28.01
C LEU A 588 -22.99 33.39 29.35
N SER A 589 -23.67 33.80 30.44
CA SER A 589 -23.01 34.20 31.72
C SER A 589 -22.11 33.11 32.28
N PHE A 590 -22.55 31.85 32.23
CA PHE A 590 -21.80 30.70 32.74
C PHE A 590 -20.52 30.47 31.95
N LEU A 591 -20.59 30.43 30.63
CA LEU A 591 -19.43 30.17 29.74
C LEU A 591 -18.48 31.37 29.76
N ASP A 592 -19.03 32.59 29.78
CA ASP A 592 -18.21 33.78 29.86
C ASP A 592 -17.50 33.91 31.21
N GLY A 593 -18.14 33.50 32.32
CA GLY A 593 -17.52 33.42 33.64
C GLY A 593 -16.30 32.47 33.62
N LYS A 594 -16.42 31.31 32.99
CA LYS A 594 -15.30 30.36 32.79
C LYS A 594 -14.20 30.99 31.90
N PHE A 595 -14.57 31.64 30.79
CA PHE A 595 -13.63 32.32 29.92
C PHE A 595 -12.90 33.43 30.70
N ALA A 596 -13.61 34.33 31.37
CA ALA A 596 -13.05 35.51 32.07
C ALA A 596 -12.09 35.10 33.21
N LYS A 597 -12.34 33.98 33.89
CA LYS A 597 -11.46 33.45 34.94
C LYS A 597 -10.10 33.01 34.39
N LEU A 598 -10.06 32.51 33.18
CA LEU A 598 -8.85 31.93 32.54
C LEU A 598 -8.18 32.91 31.58
N PHE A 599 -8.91 33.93 31.08
CA PHE A 599 -8.41 34.91 30.13
C PHE A 599 -7.60 35.99 30.80
N ASN A 600 -6.32 36.10 30.44
CA ASN A 600 -5.43 37.15 30.94
C ASN A 600 -5.00 38.05 29.80
N TYR A 601 -5.56 39.27 29.74
CA TYR A 601 -5.26 40.25 28.70
C TYR A 601 -3.79 40.67 28.69
N ASN A 602 -3.21 40.88 29.85
CA ASN A 602 -1.84 41.40 29.98
C ASN A 602 -0.76 40.37 29.69
N ASN A 603 -1.09 39.07 29.88
CA ASN A 603 -0.17 37.95 29.70
C ASN A 603 -0.58 37.06 28.54
N TRP A 604 -1.29 37.61 27.54
CA TRP A 604 -1.68 36.85 26.37
C TRP A 604 -0.49 36.54 25.48
N ASN A 605 -0.11 35.29 25.41
CA ASN A 605 1.01 34.81 24.60
C ASN A 605 0.64 33.64 23.64
N LEU A 606 -0.66 33.31 23.55
CA LEU A 606 -1.10 32.22 22.66
C LEU A 606 -1.03 32.69 21.19
N PRO A 607 -0.33 31.94 20.31
CA PRO A 607 -0.25 32.25 18.88
C PRO A 607 -1.62 32.27 18.19
N ALA A 608 -1.76 33.12 17.17
CA ALA A 608 -3.06 33.33 16.51
C ALA A 608 -3.65 32.05 15.85
N ASN A 609 -2.81 31.18 15.29
CA ASN A 609 -3.25 29.91 14.69
C ASN A 609 -3.71 28.92 15.76
N GLU A 610 -2.98 28.85 16.86
CA GLU A 610 -3.31 28.02 18.02
C GLU A 610 -4.61 28.51 18.69
N SER A 611 -4.77 29.82 18.85
CA SER A 611 -6.01 30.43 19.35
C SER A 611 -7.23 30.06 18.49
N LEU A 612 -7.10 30.06 17.17
CA LEU A 612 -8.15 29.62 16.26
C LEU A 612 -8.47 28.12 16.43
N PHE A 613 -7.46 27.29 16.60
CA PHE A 613 -7.64 25.85 16.80
C PHE A 613 -8.50 25.57 18.04
N PHE A 614 -8.12 26.13 19.19
CA PHE A 614 -8.86 25.91 20.45
C PHE A 614 -10.23 26.56 20.45
N LEU A 615 -10.43 27.68 19.76
CA LEU A 615 -11.74 28.26 19.55
C LEU A 615 -12.66 27.29 18.75
N LEU A 616 -12.17 26.77 17.62
CA LEU A 616 -12.94 25.84 16.81
C LEU A 616 -13.12 24.47 17.49
N ASN A 617 -12.19 24.06 18.34
CA ASN A 617 -12.36 22.89 19.18
C ASN A 617 -13.57 23.05 20.13
N GLY A 618 -13.63 24.17 20.87
CA GLY A 618 -14.78 24.47 21.71
C GLY A 618 -16.08 24.59 20.92
N TYR A 619 -16.03 25.21 19.73
CA TYR A 619 -17.19 25.32 18.85
C TYR A 619 -17.77 23.95 18.43
N SER A 620 -16.90 23.02 18.06
CA SER A 620 -17.32 21.73 17.50
C SER A 620 -17.56 20.61 18.54
N PHE A 621 -17.27 20.87 19.81
CA PHE A 621 -17.19 19.85 20.85
C PHE A 621 -18.46 19.00 20.96
N TYR A 622 -19.65 19.62 20.90
CA TYR A 622 -20.93 18.93 20.98
C TYR A 622 -21.63 18.66 19.65
N VAL A 623 -21.02 18.97 18.51
CA VAL A 623 -21.61 18.67 17.20
C VAL A 623 -21.86 17.15 17.07
N GLY A 624 -23.08 16.78 16.71
CA GLY A 624 -23.48 15.39 16.49
C GLY A 624 -23.67 14.54 17.76
N SER A 625 -23.53 15.11 18.96
CA SER A 625 -24.06 14.45 20.16
C SER A 625 -25.59 14.49 20.08
N LYS A 626 -26.23 13.30 20.06
CA LYS A 626 -27.67 13.18 20.22
C LYS A 626 -27.99 13.38 21.69
N ASP A 627 -27.75 14.55 22.21
CA ASP A 627 -28.00 14.80 23.58
C ASP A 627 -29.45 15.25 23.74
N ASN A 628 -30.09 14.64 24.70
CA ASN A 628 -31.30 15.10 25.36
C ASN A 628 -31.09 16.46 26.04
N ASP A 629 -30.42 17.42 25.33
CA ASP A 629 -30.06 18.77 25.80
C ASP A 629 -31.27 19.62 26.23
N LYS A 630 -32.49 19.15 25.97
CA LYS A 630 -33.66 19.82 26.46
C LYS A 630 -33.91 19.65 27.96
N ASN A 631 -33.36 18.61 28.59
CA ASN A 631 -33.64 18.31 30.00
C ASN A 631 -32.57 18.83 30.97
N GLU A 632 -31.33 19.05 30.56
CA GLU A 632 -30.29 19.54 31.48
C GLU A 632 -30.21 21.06 31.57
N ASN A 633 -30.50 21.81 30.49
CA ASN A 633 -30.65 23.28 30.60
C ASN A 633 -31.85 23.70 31.49
N ILE A 634 -32.87 22.84 31.64
CA ILE A 634 -33.98 23.08 32.54
C ILE A 634 -33.61 22.79 34.00
N GLN A 635 -32.70 21.85 34.27
CA GLN A 635 -32.25 21.57 35.63
C GLN A 635 -31.23 22.58 36.17
N LEU A 636 -30.43 23.23 35.30
CA LEU A 636 -29.48 24.28 35.71
C LEU A 636 -30.15 25.61 36.05
N THR A 637 -31.35 25.88 35.48
CA THR A 637 -32.17 27.07 35.84
C THR A 637 -33.02 26.86 37.09
N ASN A 638 -33.30 25.61 37.51
CA ASN A 638 -34.12 25.32 38.68
C ASN A 638 -33.33 25.11 39.98
N ASN A 639 -32.01 25.03 39.93
CA ASN A 639 -31.15 24.91 41.14
C ASN A 639 -30.58 26.25 41.64
N THR A 640 -31.05 27.39 41.13
CA THR A 640 -30.64 28.73 41.61
C THR A 640 -31.76 29.44 42.33
N GLU A 641 -32.86 28.73 42.62
CA GLU A 641 -33.95 29.23 43.51
C GLU A 641 -34.15 28.28 44.71
N GLU A 642 -33.12 28.05 45.53
CA GLU A 642 -33.21 27.65 46.93
C GLU A 642 -32.04 28.29 47.73
#